data_e806c055f534937711f0a61fe7ec1471
#
_entry.id   e806c055f534937711f0a61fe7ec1471
#
_cell.length_a   1.000
_cell.length_b   1.000
_cell.length_c   1.000
_cell.angle_alpha   90.00
_cell.angle_beta   90.00
_cell.angle_gamma   90.00
#
_symmetry.space_group_name_H-M   'P 1'
#
loop_
_entity.id
_entity.type
_entity.pdbx_description
1 polymer ?
#
loop_
_entity_poly.entity_id
_entity_poly.type
_entity_poly.pdbx_seq_one_letter_code
_entity_poly.pdbx_strand_id
1 'polypeptide(L)'
;MALCGVALSLVLAWAWPKFRPAAQGPLILISIDTLRADHLPIYGYRGVRTPAIDALAAGGVVFENAYAHAPQTLPSHVSILSGRLPFEHGVRDNIGFTVRPDETLLPAMIRPAGYVSGGFVSSYVLRDETGIGRGFDHFDARLPPSSPEVALGELQRDGADTLAAADGWLDTLRSPRFFLFLHIYEPHSPYAPPARFKEYAPYDGEIAAADEIVGRLVASLKRRGLYDGAHIVLVSDHGEGLGDHGEQEHGLFLYRETIRVPLIVRLPRDQAAGRRVAAPVQHIDLVPTMLDWLGLPARSGLRGRSLRPLLAGGTIQEAGLYAEALYPRYHFGWSELYALTDSRYSFIRAPRDELYDIQQDPGERQNLAAERESARLAMRSAIDRLIAGVGITAPGDVDADARERLRALGYVGTSPLTAGRAAGELPDPKDKVLVLERYRNAIALVGRGNSEEALSNFRAIVAENPGMADVWSEVGGLELRLGRPEAALAAFKRLVDAAPYDPSALISVADTLVKLGRWDDARAQAMLAAETIPSGETRWRAKAHQTLAMIAIARHDEPGARAEAKRVNDIDPTLPMPEYVEGLIRYHANQFADAVPFLQQALQKNASSTIQIPELRYYLGDALARGDRYAEAEPVLLDEVRLFPHDLRARAGLAMLYRATGRATEADRQIDAIERVAPGAEGHALAGKLRRMFRSQ
;
A
#
# COMPACT_ATOMS: atom_id res chain seq x y z
N MET A 1 -20.86 -67.37 -16.47
CA MET A 1 -20.35 -66.01 -16.79
C MET A 1 -20.51 -65.01 -15.64
N ALA A 2 -20.68 -65.38 -14.39
CA ALA A 2 -20.87 -64.47 -13.26
C ALA A 2 -19.70 -64.38 -12.25
N LEU A 3 -18.63 -65.18 -12.43
CA LEU A 3 -17.49 -65.24 -11.53
C LEU A 3 -16.23 -64.40 -11.97
N CYS A 4 -16.18 -63.99 -13.22
CA CYS A 4 -15.06 -63.13 -13.69
C CYS A 4 -15.25 -61.63 -13.46
N GLY A 5 -16.48 -61.16 -13.19
CA GLY A 5 -16.75 -59.71 -12.96
C GLY A 5 -16.36 -59.23 -11.59
N VAL A 6 -16.37 -60.08 -10.55
CA VAL A 6 -16.06 -59.72 -9.16
C VAL A 6 -14.54 -59.65 -8.91
N ALA A 7 -13.74 -60.42 -9.61
CA ALA A 7 -12.28 -60.43 -9.48
C ALA A 7 -11.63 -59.16 -10.05
N LEU A 8 -12.20 -58.58 -11.17
CA LEU A 8 -11.68 -57.37 -11.78
C LEU A 8 -12.00 -56.11 -10.96
N SER A 9 -13.16 -56.08 -10.28
CA SER A 9 -13.56 -54.99 -9.39
C SER A 9 -12.72 -54.97 -8.07
N LEU A 10 -12.27 -56.11 -7.61
CA LEU A 10 -11.41 -56.22 -6.43
C LEU A 10 -9.93 -55.88 -6.70
N VAL A 11 -9.45 -56.13 -7.95
CA VAL A 11 -8.07 -55.79 -8.32
C VAL A 11 -7.91 -54.26 -8.56
N LEU A 12 -8.94 -53.58 -9.11
CA LEU A 12 -8.92 -52.14 -9.28
C LEU A 12 -9.07 -51.39 -7.94
N ALA A 13 -9.72 -51.97 -6.96
CA ALA A 13 -9.80 -51.43 -5.59
C ALA A 13 -8.51 -51.59 -4.77
N TRP A 14 -7.58 -52.46 -5.19
CA TRP A 14 -6.32 -52.74 -4.50
C TRP A 14 -5.11 -51.97 -5.02
N ALA A 15 -5.22 -51.36 -6.22
CA ALA A 15 -4.13 -50.60 -6.86
C ALA A 15 -4.14 -49.11 -6.56
N TRP A 16 -5.15 -48.60 -5.84
CA TRP A 16 -5.09 -47.22 -5.32
C TRP A 16 -4.32 -47.27 -4.01
N PRO A 17 -3.14 -46.64 -3.89
CA PRO A 17 -2.49 -46.52 -2.62
C PRO A 17 -3.49 -45.86 -1.67
N LYS A 18 -3.93 -46.57 -0.62
CA LYS A 18 -4.68 -46.01 0.51
C LYS A 18 -3.75 -44.96 1.12
N PHE A 19 -3.83 -43.72 0.61
CA PHE A 19 -3.37 -42.56 1.36
C PHE A 19 -4.22 -42.53 2.64
N ARG A 20 -3.70 -43.17 3.70
CA ARG A 20 -4.17 -42.82 5.04
C ARG A 20 -4.09 -41.28 5.14
N PRO A 21 -5.12 -40.57 5.62
CA PRO A 21 -4.94 -39.16 5.93
C PRO A 21 -3.67 -39.09 6.79
N ALA A 22 -2.65 -38.42 6.27
CA ALA A 22 -1.42 -38.21 7.02
C ALA A 22 -1.83 -37.59 8.34
N ALA A 23 -1.17 -38.02 9.44
CA ALA A 23 -1.46 -37.44 10.75
C ALA A 23 -1.58 -35.94 10.59
N GLN A 24 -2.76 -35.37 10.91
CA GLN A 24 -3.16 -34.02 10.59
C GLN A 24 -2.21 -33.02 11.28
N GLY A 25 -1.06 -32.80 10.62
CA GLY A 25 0.01 -31.93 11.08
C GLY A 25 -0.21 -30.46 10.68
N PRO A 26 0.73 -29.59 10.99
CA PRO A 26 0.65 -28.18 10.63
C PRO A 26 0.52 -27.95 9.12
N LEU A 27 -0.29 -26.94 8.76
CA LEU A 27 -0.35 -26.40 7.43
C LEU A 27 0.26 -24.99 7.47
N ILE A 28 1.31 -24.75 6.72
CA ILE A 28 2.09 -23.51 6.75
C ILE A 28 2.15 -22.94 5.34
N LEU A 29 1.71 -21.72 5.21
CA LEU A 29 1.79 -20.91 3.99
C LEU A 29 2.71 -19.73 4.25
N ILE A 30 3.85 -19.72 3.56
CA ILE A 30 4.82 -18.62 3.56
C ILE A 30 4.62 -17.88 2.25
N SER A 31 4.24 -16.61 2.32
CA SER A 31 4.17 -15.69 1.17
C SER A 31 5.30 -14.68 1.29
N ILE A 32 6.12 -14.58 0.24
CA ILE A 32 7.20 -13.60 0.15
C ILE A 32 6.81 -12.60 -0.93
N ASP A 33 6.66 -11.33 -0.54
CA ASP A 33 6.19 -10.24 -1.40
C ASP A 33 7.19 -9.98 -2.53
N THR A 34 6.71 -9.75 -3.75
CA THR A 34 7.49 -9.41 -4.95
C THR A 34 8.65 -10.35 -5.32
N LEU A 35 8.72 -11.57 -4.78
CA LEU A 35 9.86 -12.46 -5.02
C LEU A 35 9.81 -13.07 -6.41
N ARG A 36 10.78 -12.73 -7.26
CA ARG A 36 10.97 -13.28 -8.60
C ARG A 36 11.52 -14.71 -8.54
N ALA A 37 10.92 -15.61 -9.31
CA ALA A 37 11.42 -16.98 -9.43
C ALA A 37 12.83 -17.03 -10.03
N ASP A 38 13.12 -16.24 -11.05
CA ASP A 38 14.39 -16.19 -11.77
C ASP A 38 15.52 -15.49 -10.98
N HIS A 39 15.26 -14.95 -9.78
CA HIS A 39 16.25 -14.46 -8.83
C HIS A 39 16.57 -15.48 -7.70
N LEU A 40 16.12 -16.71 -7.82
CA LEU A 40 16.44 -17.77 -6.85
C LEU A 40 17.40 -18.82 -7.43
N PRO A 41 18.41 -19.30 -6.65
CA PRO A 41 19.36 -20.35 -7.08
C PRO A 41 18.67 -21.62 -7.55
N ILE A 42 17.56 -22.02 -6.92
CA ILE A 42 16.77 -23.20 -7.30
C ILE A 42 16.17 -23.12 -8.71
N TYR A 43 16.05 -21.91 -9.28
CA TYR A 43 15.63 -21.66 -10.67
C TYR A 43 16.81 -21.27 -11.58
N GLY A 44 18.07 -21.35 -11.08
CA GLY A 44 19.28 -21.17 -11.87
C GLY A 44 20.01 -19.83 -11.67
N TYR A 45 19.50 -18.93 -10.84
CA TYR A 45 20.16 -17.66 -10.52
C TYR A 45 21.41 -17.85 -9.67
N ARG A 46 22.40 -16.94 -9.83
CA ARG A 46 23.68 -17.04 -9.10
C ARG A 46 24.07 -15.75 -8.38
N GLY A 47 23.20 -14.74 -8.41
CA GLY A 47 23.47 -13.42 -7.81
C GLY A 47 23.31 -13.39 -6.29
N VAL A 48 22.59 -14.35 -5.71
CA VAL A 48 22.31 -14.41 -4.28
C VAL A 48 22.42 -15.83 -3.75
N ARG A 49 22.60 -16.02 -2.44
CA ARG A 49 22.52 -17.30 -1.75
C ARG A 49 21.25 -17.35 -0.90
N THR A 50 20.49 -18.45 -1.04
CA THR A 50 19.25 -18.69 -0.30
C THR A 50 19.24 -20.07 0.35
N PRO A 51 20.16 -20.33 1.33
CA PRO A 51 20.36 -21.67 1.87
C PRO A 51 19.12 -22.26 2.54
N ALA A 52 18.23 -21.45 3.13
CA ALA A 52 17.02 -21.94 3.77
C ALA A 52 15.93 -22.31 2.75
N ILE A 53 15.72 -21.48 1.74
CA ILE A 53 14.80 -21.75 0.62
C ILE A 53 15.31 -22.95 -0.19
N ASP A 54 16.62 -23.02 -0.48
CA ASP A 54 17.24 -24.13 -1.20
C ASP A 54 17.10 -25.46 -0.43
N ALA A 55 17.26 -25.42 0.90
CA ALA A 55 17.06 -26.62 1.74
C ALA A 55 15.59 -27.06 1.77
N LEU A 56 14.65 -26.10 1.80
CA LEU A 56 13.22 -26.37 1.73
C LEU A 56 12.86 -27.01 0.38
N ALA A 57 13.42 -26.50 -0.72
CA ALA A 57 13.26 -27.03 -2.07
C ALA A 57 13.84 -28.43 -2.23
N ALA A 58 15.03 -28.67 -1.66
CA ALA A 58 15.66 -30.02 -1.67
C ALA A 58 14.80 -31.03 -0.93
N GLY A 59 14.13 -30.64 0.16
CA GLY A 59 13.21 -31.51 0.91
C GLY A 59 11.78 -31.55 0.33
N GLY A 60 11.51 -30.83 -0.74
CA GLY A 60 10.18 -30.63 -1.31
C GLY A 60 10.08 -30.83 -2.82
N VAL A 61 9.01 -30.30 -3.38
CA VAL A 61 8.71 -30.25 -4.81
C VAL A 61 8.78 -28.81 -5.28
N VAL A 62 9.55 -28.55 -6.33
CA VAL A 62 9.69 -27.25 -6.98
C VAL A 62 8.81 -27.20 -8.23
N PHE A 63 7.90 -26.23 -8.31
CA PHE A 63 7.14 -25.94 -9.50
C PHE A 63 7.88 -24.92 -10.35
N GLU A 64 8.21 -25.28 -11.60
CA GLU A 64 9.02 -24.43 -12.47
C GLU A 64 8.23 -23.28 -13.09
N ASN A 65 6.90 -23.47 -13.24
CA ASN A 65 6.01 -22.56 -13.90
C ASN A 65 4.76 -22.32 -13.05
N ALA A 66 4.88 -21.57 -11.96
CA ALA A 66 3.76 -21.12 -11.15
C ALA A 66 3.45 -19.64 -11.47
N TYR A 67 2.16 -19.28 -11.51
CA TYR A 67 1.72 -17.97 -11.94
C TYR A 67 0.75 -17.31 -10.96
N ALA A 68 0.94 -16.01 -10.75
CA ALA A 68 0.03 -15.11 -10.08
C ALA A 68 -1.12 -14.69 -11.01
N HIS A 69 -2.22 -14.20 -10.42
CA HIS A 69 -3.38 -13.70 -11.16
C HIS A 69 -3.43 -12.19 -11.28
N ALA A 70 -2.60 -11.48 -10.52
CA ALA A 70 -2.44 -10.04 -10.57
C ALA A 70 -1.02 -9.69 -10.11
N PRO A 71 -0.38 -8.64 -10.67
CA PRO A 71 0.91 -8.16 -10.20
C PRO A 71 0.74 -7.18 -9.03
N GLN A 72 -0.08 -7.55 -8.03
CA GLN A 72 -0.40 -6.72 -6.86
C GLN A 72 -0.72 -7.57 -5.64
N THR A 73 -0.33 -7.10 -4.48
CA THR A 73 -0.33 -7.83 -3.20
C THR A 73 -1.74 -8.27 -2.76
N LEU A 74 -2.70 -7.34 -2.61
CA LEU A 74 -4.02 -7.69 -2.08
C LEU A 74 -4.81 -8.62 -3.01
N PRO A 75 -4.97 -8.35 -4.33
CA PRO A 75 -5.68 -9.25 -5.24
C PRO A 75 -5.07 -10.65 -5.29
N SER A 76 -3.74 -10.75 -5.30
CA SER A 76 -3.03 -12.03 -5.31
C SER A 76 -3.25 -12.83 -4.03
N HIS A 77 -3.15 -12.19 -2.86
CA HIS A 77 -3.39 -12.89 -1.60
C HIS A 77 -4.85 -13.33 -1.43
N VAL A 78 -5.81 -12.54 -1.93
CA VAL A 78 -7.21 -12.99 -1.94
C VAL A 78 -7.39 -14.18 -2.87
N SER A 79 -6.71 -14.21 -4.04
CA SER A 79 -6.70 -15.40 -4.91
C SER A 79 -6.07 -16.62 -4.23
N ILE A 80 -4.94 -16.46 -3.54
CA ILE A 80 -4.24 -17.52 -2.78
C ILE A 80 -5.13 -18.11 -1.68
N LEU A 81 -5.86 -17.25 -0.94
CA LEU A 81 -6.65 -17.66 0.23
C LEU A 81 -8.10 -18.04 -0.12
N SER A 82 -8.66 -17.56 -1.22
CA SER A 82 -10.03 -17.91 -1.65
C SER A 82 -10.07 -19.06 -2.66
N GLY A 83 -9.00 -19.25 -3.46
CA GLY A 83 -8.97 -20.16 -4.60
C GLY A 83 -9.77 -19.66 -5.81
N ARG A 84 -10.01 -18.34 -5.90
CA ARG A 84 -10.82 -17.70 -6.95
C ARG A 84 -10.01 -16.65 -7.70
N LEU A 85 -10.43 -16.37 -8.93
CA LEU A 85 -9.81 -15.34 -9.77
C LEU A 85 -10.20 -13.92 -9.29
N PRO A 86 -9.38 -12.88 -9.56
CA PRO A 86 -9.65 -11.52 -9.10
C PRO A 86 -11.02 -10.99 -9.48
N PHE A 87 -11.48 -11.22 -10.69
CA PHE A 87 -12.83 -10.81 -11.12
C PHE A 87 -13.96 -11.60 -10.42
N GLU A 88 -13.70 -12.78 -9.88
CA GLU A 88 -14.69 -13.60 -9.17
C GLU A 88 -14.82 -13.18 -7.69
N HIS A 89 -13.70 -12.97 -6.99
CA HIS A 89 -13.72 -12.49 -5.60
C HIS A 89 -13.90 -10.97 -5.49
N GLY A 90 -13.71 -10.22 -6.60
CA GLY A 90 -14.01 -8.80 -6.72
C GLY A 90 -12.94 -7.86 -6.21
N VAL A 91 -11.84 -8.34 -5.63
CA VAL A 91 -10.68 -7.53 -5.23
C VAL A 91 -9.71 -7.48 -6.40
N ARG A 92 -9.59 -6.32 -7.04
CA ARG A 92 -8.89 -6.18 -8.33
C ARG A 92 -7.77 -5.14 -8.29
N ASP A 93 -7.55 -4.52 -7.12
CA ASP A 93 -6.48 -3.55 -6.87
C ASP A 93 -6.17 -3.51 -5.37
N ASN A 94 -5.01 -2.94 -4.99
CA ASN A 94 -4.61 -2.71 -3.61
C ASN A 94 -5.43 -1.58 -2.95
N ILE A 95 -6.03 -0.69 -3.74
CA ILE A 95 -6.70 0.53 -3.29
C ILE A 95 -8.19 0.47 -3.60
N GLY A 96 -9.03 0.80 -2.60
CA GLY A 96 -10.47 0.91 -2.76
C GLY A 96 -11.19 -0.42 -2.90
N PHE A 97 -10.54 -1.53 -2.59
CA PHE A 97 -11.13 -2.86 -2.61
C PHE A 97 -11.02 -3.54 -1.25
N THR A 98 -12.04 -4.30 -0.91
CA THR A 98 -12.09 -5.13 0.30
C THR A 98 -12.67 -6.50 -0.03
N VAL A 99 -12.27 -7.51 0.72
CA VAL A 99 -12.85 -8.84 0.64
C VAL A 99 -14.33 -8.77 1.01
N ARG A 100 -15.21 -9.23 0.12
CA ARG A 100 -16.66 -9.17 0.35
C ARG A 100 -17.06 -10.02 1.57
N PRO A 101 -18.12 -9.63 2.31
CA PRO A 101 -18.57 -10.38 3.49
C PRO A 101 -18.95 -11.84 3.22
N ASP A 102 -19.44 -12.14 2.01
CA ASP A 102 -19.82 -13.47 1.54
C ASP A 102 -18.67 -14.31 0.96
N GLU A 103 -17.49 -13.69 0.75
CA GLU A 103 -16.31 -14.42 0.31
C GLU A 103 -15.73 -15.27 1.45
N THR A 104 -15.48 -16.54 1.15
CA THR A 104 -14.95 -17.48 2.13
C THR A 104 -13.48 -17.73 1.87
N LEU A 105 -12.63 -17.44 2.83
CA LEU A 105 -11.19 -17.68 2.77
C LEU A 105 -10.80 -19.02 3.41
N LEU A 106 -9.63 -19.52 3.05
CA LEU A 106 -9.09 -20.83 3.50
C LEU A 106 -9.19 -21.08 5.01
N PRO A 107 -8.90 -20.11 5.91
CA PRO A 107 -9.03 -20.34 7.36
C PRO A 107 -10.43 -20.81 7.77
N ALA A 108 -11.46 -20.17 7.23
CA ALA A 108 -12.84 -20.56 7.49
C ALA A 108 -13.20 -21.93 6.86
N MET A 109 -12.59 -22.27 5.71
CA MET A 109 -12.84 -23.54 5.01
C MET A 109 -12.28 -24.74 5.78
N ILE A 110 -11.15 -24.58 6.48
CA ILE A 110 -10.45 -25.67 7.19
C ILE A 110 -10.84 -25.78 8.65
N ARG A 111 -11.55 -24.81 9.21
CA ARG A 111 -12.04 -24.83 10.60
C ARG A 111 -12.85 -26.10 10.95
N PRO A 112 -13.75 -26.62 10.06
CA PRO A 112 -14.46 -27.87 10.34
C PRO A 112 -13.57 -29.09 10.50
N ALA A 113 -12.33 -29.07 10.00
CA ALA A 113 -11.31 -30.11 10.21
C ALA A 113 -10.56 -29.95 11.55
N GLY A 114 -10.95 -29.01 12.39
CA GLY A 114 -10.36 -28.75 13.70
C GLY A 114 -9.04 -28.00 13.67
N TYR A 115 -8.78 -27.23 12.61
CA TYR A 115 -7.61 -26.36 12.50
C TYR A 115 -7.87 -25.03 13.19
N VAL A 116 -6.91 -24.59 13.99
CA VAL A 116 -6.80 -23.22 14.51
C VAL A 116 -5.89 -22.42 13.56
N SER A 117 -6.29 -21.22 13.20
CA SER A 117 -5.61 -20.42 12.18
C SER A 117 -5.01 -19.13 12.72
N GLY A 118 -3.74 -18.89 12.38
CA GLY A 118 -3.03 -17.62 12.64
C GLY A 118 -2.50 -17.01 11.35
N GLY A 119 -2.79 -15.74 11.13
CA GLY A 119 -2.26 -14.93 10.03
C GLY A 119 -1.39 -13.80 10.58
N PHE A 120 -0.21 -13.62 9.99
CA PHE A 120 0.76 -12.59 10.37
C PHE A 120 1.27 -11.92 9.12
N VAL A 121 1.04 -10.63 8.98
CA VAL A 121 1.35 -9.89 7.76
C VAL A 121 2.25 -8.68 8.03
N SER A 122 3.12 -8.40 7.08
CA SER A 122 4.09 -7.30 7.13
C SER A 122 3.63 -6.06 6.36
N SER A 123 2.71 -6.21 5.42
CA SER A 123 2.31 -5.15 4.48
C SER A 123 1.07 -4.39 4.93
N TYR A 124 1.08 -3.06 4.77
CA TYR A 124 -0.09 -2.19 5.01
C TYR A 124 -1.31 -2.56 4.14
N VAL A 125 -1.09 -3.03 2.93
CA VAL A 125 -2.20 -3.38 2.01
C VAL A 125 -2.92 -4.67 2.41
N LEU A 126 -2.37 -5.43 3.38
CA LEU A 126 -2.99 -6.63 3.97
C LEU A 126 -3.58 -6.39 5.37
N ARG A 127 -3.86 -5.14 5.75
CA ARG A 127 -4.43 -4.79 7.05
C ARG A 127 -5.86 -5.32 7.24
N ASP A 128 -6.33 -5.34 8.48
CA ASP A 128 -7.65 -5.90 8.86
C ASP A 128 -8.83 -5.28 8.10
N GLU A 129 -8.78 -3.97 7.83
CA GLU A 129 -9.85 -3.24 7.15
C GLU A 129 -10.11 -3.72 5.72
N THR A 130 -9.12 -4.37 5.09
CA THR A 130 -9.29 -5.00 3.77
C THR A 130 -10.13 -6.27 3.83
N GLY A 131 -10.34 -6.82 5.02
CA GLY A 131 -11.09 -8.06 5.25
C GLY A 131 -10.30 -9.33 4.94
N ILE A 132 -9.00 -9.24 4.64
CA ILE A 132 -8.13 -10.41 4.37
C ILE A 132 -7.97 -11.30 5.61
N GLY A 133 -8.10 -10.72 6.82
CA GLY A 133 -8.04 -11.43 8.10
C GLY A 133 -9.30 -12.25 8.42
N ARG A 134 -10.35 -12.18 7.60
CA ARG A 134 -11.59 -12.89 7.88
C ARG A 134 -11.43 -14.39 7.92
N GLY A 135 -12.01 -14.99 8.93
CA GLY A 135 -11.97 -16.43 9.14
C GLY A 135 -10.73 -16.92 9.87
N PHE A 136 -9.69 -16.12 10.07
CA PHE A 136 -8.62 -16.46 10.99
C PHE A 136 -9.10 -16.41 12.45
N ASP A 137 -8.58 -17.28 13.29
CA ASP A 137 -8.81 -17.26 14.73
C ASP A 137 -7.92 -16.22 15.42
N HIS A 138 -6.76 -15.95 14.83
CA HIS A 138 -5.85 -14.87 15.19
C HIS A 138 -5.29 -14.23 13.92
N PHE A 139 -5.36 -12.90 13.83
CA PHE A 139 -4.77 -12.15 12.70
C PHE A 139 -4.00 -10.95 13.23
N ASP A 140 -2.74 -10.84 12.85
CA ASP A 140 -1.86 -9.75 13.29
C ASP A 140 -1.33 -8.97 12.09
N ALA A 141 -1.93 -7.80 11.88
CA ALA A 141 -1.56 -6.82 10.87
C ALA A 141 -1.02 -5.51 11.50
N ARG A 142 -0.54 -5.56 12.75
CA ARG A 142 -0.03 -4.39 13.44
C ARG A 142 1.25 -3.90 12.79
N LEU A 143 1.23 -2.63 12.40
CA LEU A 143 2.39 -1.93 11.88
C LEU A 143 3.05 -1.08 12.97
N PRO A 144 4.34 -0.73 12.82
CA PRO A 144 4.98 0.24 13.69
C PRO A 144 4.20 1.57 13.72
N PRO A 145 4.22 2.30 14.85
CA PRO A 145 3.63 3.64 14.92
C PRO A 145 4.30 4.53 13.87
N SER A 146 3.52 5.08 12.94
CA SER A 146 4.02 6.02 11.94
C SER A 146 3.86 7.45 12.43
N SER A 147 4.92 8.26 12.34
CA SER A 147 4.79 9.71 12.40
C SER A 147 4.44 10.26 11.00
N PRO A 148 3.83 11.47 10.90
CA PRO A 148 3.60 12.11 9.60
C PRO A 148 4.86 12.37 8.76
N GLU A 149 6.04 12.23 9.37
CA GLU A 149 7.34 12.46 8.75
C GLU A 149 8.03 11.17 8.28
N VAL A 150 7.43 10.01 8.54
CA VAL A 150 7.97 8.72 8.10
C VAL A 150 7.87 8.63 6.60
N ALA A 151 9.01 8.50 5.95
CA ALA A 151 9.06 8.17 4.54
C ALA A 151 8.31 6.84 4.33
N LEU A 152 7.53 6.79 3.30
CA LEU A 152 6.42 5.91 3.14
C LEU A 152 6.77 4.46 2.78
N GLY A 153 8.00 4.18 2.38
CA GLY A 153 8.53 2.83 2.38
C GLY A 153 8.69 2.22 3.79
N GLU A 154 8.41 3.00 4.84
CA GLU A 154 8.51 2.61 6.25
C GLU A 154 7.16 2.23 6.88
N LEU A 155 6.05 2.26 6.12
CA LEU A 155 4.73 1.80 6.59
C LEU A 155 4.56 0.27 6.50
N GLN A 156 5.63 -0.43 6.73
CA GLN A 156 5.68 -1.89 6.75
C GLN A 156 6.24 -2.37 8.08
N ARG A 157 6.01 -3.63 8.40
CA ARG A 157 6.65 -4.33 9.50
C ARG A 157 7.77 -5.19 8.94
N ASP A 158 8.95 -5.11 9.55
CA ASP A 158 10.06 -6.00 9.27
C ASP A 158 9.60 -7.47 9.38
N GLY A 159 9.97 -8.29 8.41
CA GLY A 159 9.57 -9.70 8.38
C GLY A 159 10.08 -10.48 9.59
N ALA A 160 11.19 -10.06 10.19
CA ALA A 160 11.70 -10.68 11.43
C ALA A 160 10.78 -10.38 12.63
N ASP A 161 10.17 -9.18 12.71
CA ASP A 161 9.19 -8.84 13.74
C ASP A 161 7.86 -9.55 13.50
N THR A 162 7.49 -9.74 12.24
CA THR A 162 6.31 -10.53 11.86
C THR A 162 6.48 -11.98 12.25
N LEU A 163 7.66 -12.56 12.02
CA LEU A 163 7.99 -13.90 12.48
C LEU A 163 8.01 -13.99 14.00
N ALA A 164 8.54 -13.00 14.72
CA ALA A 164 8.53 -13.01 16.18
C ALA A 164 7.12 -13.03 16.76
N ALA A 165 6.17 -12.29 16.16
CA ALA A 165 4.76 -12.35 16.52
C ALA A 165 4.14 -13.73 16.25
N ALA A 166 4.46 -14.33 15.09
CA ALA A 166 4.03 -15.70 14.76
C ALA A 166 4.61 -16.74 15.73
N ASP A 167 5.89 -16.63 16.10
CA ASP A 167 6.53 -17.50 17.09
C ASP A 167 5.85 -17.41 18.46
N GLY A 168 5.50 -16.19 18.92
CA GLY A 168 4.74 -16.00 20.15
C GLY A 168 3.36 -16.66 20.12
N TRP A 169 2.68 -16.61 18.98
CA TRP A 169 1.41 -17.31 18.80
C TRP A 169 1.59 -18.83 18.79
N LEU A 170 2.62 -19.35 18.10
CA LEU A 170 2.93 -20.80 18.10
C LEU A 170 3.14 -21.34 19.50
N ASP A 171 3.70 -20.57 20.45
CA ASP A 171 3.89 -20.98 21.85
C ASP A 171 2.56 -21.13 22.62
N THR A 172 1.49 -20.51 22.16
CA THR A 172 0.15 -20.61 22.77
C THR A 172 -0.62 -21.86 22.34
N LEU A 173 -0.19 -22.53 21.26
CA LEU A 173 -0.92 -23.62 20.65
C LEU A 173 -0.82 -24.92 21.47
N ARG A 174 -1.94 -25.62 21.58
CA ARG A 174 -2.04 -26.92 22.30
C ARG A 174 -2.14 -28.12 21.37
N SER A 175 -2.30 -27.88 20.05
CA SER A 175 -2.51 -28.90 19.04
C SER A 175 -1.59 -28.66 17.84
N PRO A 176 -1.06 -29.71 17.20
CA PRO A 176 -0.34 -29.57 15.94
C PRO A 176 -1.25 -29.28 14.74
N ARG A 177 -2.57 -29.27 14.93
CA ARG A 177 -3.54 -28.94 13.88
C ARG A 177 -3.74 -27.42 13.82
N PHE A 178 -2.84 -26.74 13.12
CA PHE A 178 -2.95 -25.32 12.89
C PHE A 178 -2.61 -24.95 11.45
N PHE A 179 -3.14 -23.84 11.02
CA PHE A 179 -2.78 -23.13 9.79
C PHE A 179 -2.05 -21.86 10.15
N LEU A 180 -0.82 -21.74 9.70
CA LEU A 180 -0.03 -20.50 9.79
C LEU A 180 0.07 -19.88 8.41
N PHE A 181 -0.40 -18.64 8.26
CA PHE A 181 -0.09 -17.77 7.15
C PHE A 181 0.93 -16.73 7.61
N LEU A 182 2.12 -16.77 7.04
CA LEU A 182 3.21 -15.82 7.29
C LEU A 182 3.50 -15.06 6.01
N HIS A 183 3.30 -13.76 6.02
CA HIS A 183 3.66 -12.86 4.93
C HIS A 183 4.92 -12.08 5.31
N ILE A 184 5.94 -12.14 4.44
CA ILE A 184 7.23 -11.46 4.54
C ILE A 184 7.26 -10.38 3.47
N TYR A 185 7.56 -9.13 3.86
CA TYR A 185 7.53 -7.99 2.94
C TYR A 185 8.76 -7.90 2.04
N GLU A 186 9.93 -8.28 2.56
CA GLU A 186 11.16 -8.36 1.76
C GLU A 186 11.00 -9.41 0.63
N PRO A 187 11.38 -9.11 -0.61
CA PRO A 187 12.23 -8.02 -1.13
C PRO A 187 11.46 -6.86 -1.81
N HIS A 188 10.43 -6.33 -1.21
CA HIS A 188 9.66 -5.22 -1.79
C HIS A 188 10.43 -3.87 -1.74
N SER A 189 10.21 -3.01 -2.74
CA SER A 189 10.72 -1.62 -2.76
C SER A 189 10.21 -0.80 -1.55
N PRO A 190 11.03 0.14 -1.01
CA PRO A 190 12.42 0.47 -1.36
C PRO A 190 13.42 -0.58 -0.84
N TYR A 191 14.37 -0.97 -1.70
CA TYR A 191 15.32 -2.01 -1.34
C TYR A 191 16.41 -1.45 -0.41
N ALA A 192 16.34 -1.79 0.87
CA ALA A 192 17.25 -1.35 1.92
C ALA A 192 17.76 -2.53 2.76
N PRO A 193 18.48 -3.49 2.14
CA PRO A 193 18.86 -4.71 2.81
C PRO A 193 19.72 -4.45 4.06
N PRO A 194 19.60 -5.29 5.10
CA PRO A 194 20.45 -5.22 6.28
C PRO A 194 21.94 -5.19 5.93
N ALA A 195 22.73 -4.52 6.77
CA ALA A 195 24.17 -4.27 6.51
C ALA A 195 24.96 -5.55 6.17
N ARG A 196 24.59 -6.70 6.73
CA ARG A 196 25.22 -8.01 6.49
C ARG A 196 24.97 -8.57 5.07
N PHE A 197 24.02 -8.00 4.32
CA PHE A 197 23.68 -8.41 2.95
C PHE A 197 23.98 -7.34 1.89
N LYS A 198 24.66 -6.26 2.27
CA LYS A 198 25.03 -5.17 1.36
C LYS A 198 26.08 -5.54 0.30
N GLU A 199 26.63 -6.75 0.35
CA GLU A 199 27.48 -7.30 -0.70
C GLU A 199 26.70 -7.68 -1.97
N TYR A 200 25.39 -7.91 -1.84
CA TYR A 200 24.49 -8.19 -2.97
C TYR A 200 23.95 -6.91 -3.58
N ALA A 201 23.39 -7.00 -4.78
CA ALA A 201 22.53 -5.95 -5.32
C ALA A 201 21.34 -5.72 -4.34
N PRO A 202 20.81 -4.49 -4.23
CA PRO A 202 19.82 -4.18 -3.19
C PRO A 202 18.64 -5.16 -3.12
N TYR A 203 18.01 -5.49 -4.26
CA TYR A 203 16.92 -6.47 -4.31
C TYR A 203 17.36 -7.89 -3.88
N ASP A 204 18.53 -8.34 -4.35
CA ASP A 204 19.09 -9.64 -3.98
C ASP A 204 19.47 -9.69 -2.49
N GLY A 205 19.91 -8.57 -1.91
CA GLY A 205 20.18 -8.45 -0.48
C GLY A 205 18.92 -8.60 0.36
N GLU A 206 17.79 -8.10 -0.11
CA GLU A 206 16.47 -8.31 0.51
C GLU A 206 16.02 -9.78 0.38
N ILE A 207 16.29 -10.45 -0.76
CA ILE A 207 16.04 -11.89 -0.89
C ILE A 207 16.84 -12.67 0.15
N ALA A 208 18.10 -12.30 0.39
CA ALA A 208 18.92 -12.95 1.42
C ALA A 208 18.36 -12.72 2.84
N ALA A 209 17.75 -11.54 3.09
CA ALA A 209 17.07 -11.25 4.35
C ALA A 209 15.80 -12.12 4.51
N ALA A 210 14.99 -12.22 3.47
CA ALA A 210 13.80 -13.09 3.45
C ALA A 210 14.18 -14.56 3.67
N ASP A 211 15.26 -15.04 3.04
CA ASP A 211 15.79 -16.40 3.25
C ASP A 211 16.19 -16.65 4.72
N GLU A 212 16.84 -15.68 5.36
CA GLU A 212 17.17 -15.78 6.80
C GLU A 212 15.90 -15.91 7.64
N ILE A 213 14.84 -15.18 7.33
CA ILE A 213 13.55 -15.26 8.05
C ILE A 213 12.93 -16.64 7.86
N VAL A 214 12.92 -17.18 6.63
CA VAL A 214 12.47 -18.55 6.34
C VAL A 214 13.28 -19.56 7.14
N GLY A 215 14.60 -19.40 7.20
CA GLY A 215 15.50 -20.26 7.98
C GLY A 215 15.17 -20.24 9.48
N ARG A 216 14.89 -19.07 10.04
CA ARG A 216 14.47 -18.90 11.44
C ARG A 216 13.12 -19.58 11.72
N LEU A 217 12.13 -19.46 10.83
CA LEU A 217 10.85 -20.18 10.94
C LEU A 217 11.08 -21.70 10.92
N VAL A 218 11.85 -22.21 9.94
CA VAL A 218 12.16 -23.64 9.85
C VAL A 218 12.87 -24.14 11.12
N ALA A 219 13.84 -23.41 11.65
CA ALA A 219 14.51 -23.73 12.90
C ALA A 219 13.52 -23.73 14.10
N SER A 220 12.61 -22.78 14.14
CA SER A 220 11.55 -22.68 15.14
C SER A 220 10.63 -23.90 15.13
N LEU A 221 10.16 -24.31 13.94
CA LEU A 221 9.34 -25.50 13.77
C LEU A 221 10.07 -26.80 14.16
N LYS A 222 11.37 -26.92 13.83
CA LYS A 222 12.21 -28.07 14.23
C LYS A 222 12.34 -28.14 15.75
N ARG A 223 12.63 -27.03 16.43
CA ARG A 223 12.73 -27.02 17.91
C ARG A 223 11.43 -27.45 18.59
N ARG A 224 10.28 -27.17 18.00
CA ARG A 224 8.96 -27.55 18.50
C ARG A 224 8.54 -28.98 18.07
N GLY A 225 9.34 -29.68 17.28
CA GLY A 225 9.00 -31.03 16.74
C GLY A 225 7.84 -31.00 15.73
N LEU A 226 7.56 -29.84 15.13
CA LEU A 226 6.45 -29.63 14.20
C LEU A 226 6.85 -29.80 12.73
N TYR A 227 8.13 -29.60 12.41
CA TYR A 227 8.64 -29.56 11.04
C TYR A 227 8.36 -30.81 10.24
N ASP A 228 8.66 -32.04 10.81
CA ASP A 228 8.55 -33.30 10.09
C ASP A 228 7.10 -33.64 9.70
N GLY A 229 6.14 -33.20 10.50
CA GLY A 229 4.71 -33.41 10.25
C GLY A 229 4.05 -32.32 9.42
N ALA A 230 4.74 -31.24 9.09
CA ALA A 230 4.18 -30.07 8.44
C ALA A 230 4.07 -30.20 6.91
N HIS A 231 2.95 -29.72 6.36
CA HIS A 231 2.88 -29.30 4.97
C HIS A 231 3.32 -27.85 4.90
N ILE A 232 4.34 -27.53 4.12
CA ILE A 232 4.87 -26.19 3.98
C ILE A 232 4.75 -25.79 2.51
N VAL A 233 4.07 -24.66 2.26
CA VAL A 233 3.99 -24.01 0.96
C VAL A 233 4.73 -22.71 1.07
N LEU A 234 5.75 -22.50 0.24
CA LEU A 234 6.41 -21.23 0.02
C LEU A 234 6.03 -20.74 -1.38
N VAL A 235 5.50 -19.54 -1.47
CA VAL A 235 5.03 -18.92 -2.71
C VAL A 235 5.34 -17.43 -2.65
N SER A 236 5.49 -16.77 -3.81
CA SER A 236 5.35 -15.31 -3.90
C SER A 236 3.95 -14.96 -4.39
N ASP A 237 3.45 -13.81 -3.98
CA ASP A 237 2.18 -13.27 -4.45
C ASP A 237 2.27 -12.70 -5.87
N HIS A 238 3.38 -12.06 -6.22
CA HIS A 238 3.76 -11.64 -7.58
C HIS A 238 5.28 -11.43 -7.65
N GLY A 239 5.78 -11.04 -8.81
CA GLY A 239 7.19 -10.69 -9.01
C GLY A 239 7.41 -9.18 -9.02
N GLU A 240 8.53 -8.76 -9.61
CA GLU A 240 9.01 -7.38 -9.65
C GLU A 240 9.62 -7.07 -11.02
N GLY A 241 9.40 -5.87 -11.54
CA GLY A 241 9.87 -5.48 -12.88
C GLY A 241 11.38 -5.34 -12.99
N LEU A 242 12.02 -4.68 -12.03
CA LEU A 242 13.47 -4.41 -11.96
C LEU A 242 14.03 -3.77 -13.24
N GLY A 243 13.19 -3.10 -14.03
CA GLY A 243 13.52 -2.47 -15.30
C GLY A 243 13.29 -3.36 -16.53
N ASP A 244 12.94 -4.63 -16.36
CA ASP A 244 12.52 -5.50 -17.46
C ASP A 244 11.23 -4.93 -18.10
N HIS A 245 11.16 -4.94 -19.43
CA HIS A 245 10.09 -4.29 -20.21
C HIS A 245 9.82 -2.82 -19.81
N GLY A 246 10.76 -2.17 -19.09
CA GLY A 246 10.68 -0.78 -18.64
C GLY A 246 9.93 -0.56 -17.33
N GLU A 247 9.36 -1.57 -16.72
CA GLU A 247 8.72 -1.47 -15.40
C GLU A 247 9.76 -1.66 -14.28
N GLN A 248 9.92 -0.64 -13.42
CA GLN A 248 10.87 -0.72 -12.31
C GLN A 248 10.35 -1.52 -11.11
N GLU A 249 9.07 -1.40 -10.82
CA GLU A 249 8.38 -2.10 -9.74
C GLU A 249 7.34 -3.08 -10.33
N HIS A 250 6.09 -3.00 -9.94
CA HIS A 250 5.03 -3.91 -10.38
C HIS A 250 3.68 -3.16 -10.52
N GLY A 251 2.68 -3.84 -11.08
CA GLY A 251 1.30 -3.34 -11.14
C GLY A 251 0.84 -2.96 -12.54
N LEU A 252 1.76 -2.57 -13.45
CA LEU A 252 1.39 -2.16 -14.81
C LEU A 252 1.28 -3.35 -15.75
N PHE A 253 2.27 -4.24 -15.76
CA PHE A 253 2.44 -5.25 -16.80
C PHE A 253 2.18 -6.67 -16.30
N LEU A 254 1.97 -7.56 -17.28
CA LEU A 254 1.69 -8.98 -17.06
C LEU A 254 2.73 -9.86 -17.73
N TYR A 255 3.98 -9.36 -17.81
CA TYR A 255 5.10 -10.17 -18.26
C TYR A 255 5.54 -11.13 -17.15
N ARG A 256 6.32 -12.13 -17.53
CA ARG A 256 6.69 -13.23 -16.62
C ARG A 256 7.46 -12.76 -15.38
N GLU A 257 8.25 -11.71 -15.46
CA GLU A 257 8.96 -11.13 -14.32
C GLU A 257 8.01 -10.66 -13.21
N THR A 258 6.78 -10.26 -13.56
CA THR A 258 5.79 -9.79 -12.57
C THR A 258 4.76 -10.84 -12.17
N ILE A 259 4.52 -11.86 -13.02
CA ILE A 259 3.47 -12.86 -12.72
C ILE A 259 3.99 -14.30 -12.57
N ARG A 260 5.21 -14.64 -13.03
CA ARG A 260 5.80 -15.96 -12.77
C ARG A 260 6.50 -15.97 -11.43
N VAL A 261 5.98 -16.74 -10.51
CA VAL A 261 6.40 -16.77 -9.10
C VAL A 261 7.06 -18.08 -8.69
N PRO A 262 7.93 -18.09 -7.68
CA PRO A 262 8.40 -19.34 -7.08
C PRO A 262 7.23 -20.03 -6.36
N LEU A 263 7.20 -21.35 -6.46
CA LEU A 263 6.32 -22.21 -5.67
C LEU A 263 7.08 -23.47 -5.26
N ILE A 264 7.23 -23.65 -3.94
CA ILE A 264 7.85 -24.82 -3.32
C ILE A 264 6.84 -25.45 -2.39
N VAL A 265 6.64 -26.76 -2.50
CA VAL A 265 5.76 -27.52 -1.62
C VAL A 265 6.55 -28.63 -0.94
N ARG A 266 6.73 -28.51 0.38
CA ARG A 266 7.28 -29.58 1.20
C ARG A 266 6.17 -30.37 1.88
N LEU A 267 6.14 -31.65 1.62
CA LEU A 267 5.21 -32.59 2.25
C LEU A 267 5.81 -33.18 3.54
N PRO A 268 4.99 -33.68 4.49
CA PRO A 268 5.45 -34.29 5.70
C PRO A 268 6.50 -35.38 5.43
N ARG A 269 7.59 -35.41 6.24
CA ARG A 269 8.71 -36.38 6.15
C ARG A 269 9.37 -36.36 4.79
N ASP A 270 9.49 -35.20 4.15
CA ASP A 270 10.14 -34.98 2.85
C ASP A 270 9.62 -35.90 1.74
N GLN A 271 8.33 -36.24 1.76
CA GLN A 271 7.71 -37.01 0.67
C GLN A 271 7.83 -36.21 -0.64
N ALA A 272 8.22 -36.92 -1.70
CA ALA A 272 8.51 -36.39 -3.02
C ALA A 272 9.68 -35.36 -3.07
N ALA A 273 10.61 -35.41 -2.09
CA ALA A 273 11.81 -34.55 -2.06
C ALA A 273 12.57 -34.55 -3.38
N GLY A 274 13.09 -33.39 -3.77
CA GLY A 274 13.90 -33.21 -4.97
C GLY A 274 13.12 -33.27 -6.30
N ARG A 275 11.80 -33.38 -6.27
CA ARG A 275 10.97 -33.39 -7.50
C ARG A 275 10.86 -32.01 -8.08
N ARG A 276 10.88 -31.94 -9.42
CA ARG A 276 10.58 -30.75 -10.18
C ARG A 276 9.36 -31.00 -11.06
N VAL A 277 8.47 -30.00 -11.15
CA VAL A 277 7.21 -30.04 -11.90
C VAL A 277 7.23 -28.93 -12.93
N ALA A 278 7.29 -29.29 -14.21
CA ALA A 278 7.28 -28.32 -15.31
C ALA A 278 5.86 -27.88 -15.71
N ALA A 279 4.83 -28.65 -15.35
CA ALA A 279 3.45 -28.32 -15.68
C ALA A 279 3.05 -26.95 -15.11
N PRO A 280 2.41 -26.07 -15.90
CA PRO A 280 1.94 -24.77 -15.44
C PRO A 280 0.88 -24.90 -14.34
N VAL A 281 1.06 -24.15 -13.25
CA VAL A 281 0.17 -24.09 -12.09
C VAL A 281 -0.07 -22.63 -11.68
N GLN A 282 -1.05 -22.38 -10.82
CA GLN A 282 -1.49 -21.04 -10.49
C GLN A 282 -1.91 -20.92 -9.01
N HIS A 283 -1.97 -19.70 -8.48
CA HIS A 283 -2.31 -19.43 -7.07
C HIS A 283 -3.63 -20.08 -6.64
N ILE A 284 -4.66 -20.05 -7.49
CA ILE A 284 -5.97 -20.64 -7.13
C ILE A 284 -5.94 -22.16 -7.01
N ASP A 285 -4.88 -22.83 -7.44
CA ASP A 285 -4.71 -24.27 -7.26
C ASP A 285 -4.32 -24.61 -5.79
N LEU A 286 -3.86 -23.63 -4.99
CA LEU A 286 -3.42 -23.86 -3.61
C LEU A 286 -4.57 -24.26 -2.68
N VAL A 287 -5.70 -23.56 -2.74
CA VAL A 287 -6.87 -23.88 -1.89
C VAL A 287 -7.37 -25.31 -2.11
N PRO A 288 -7.71 -25.75 -3.35
CA PRO A 288 -8.16 -27.13 -3.57
C PRO A 288 -7.08 -28.17 -3.18
N THR A 289 -5.79 -27.84 -3.31
CA THR A 289 -4.68 -28.71 -2.87
C THR A 289 -4.67 -28.87 -1.36
N MET A 290 -4.79 -27.78 -0.61
CA MET A 290 -4.79 -27.80 0.86
C MET A 290 -6.03 -28.50 1.41
N LEU A 291 -7.22 -28.28 0.79
CA LEU A 291 -8.43 -29.01 1.17
C LEU A 291 -8.30 -30.52 0.92
N ASP A 292 -7.68 -30.92 -0.21
CA ASP A 292 -7.44 -32.33 -0.55
C ASP A 292 -6.47 -33.00 0.43
N TRP A 293 -5.42 -32.30 0.91
CA TRP A 293 -4.53 -32.82 1.96
C TRP A 293 -5.26 -33.12 3.26
N LEU A 294 -6.28 -32.30 3.57
CA LEU A 294 -7.08 -32.45 4.78
C LEU A 294 -8.26 -33.42 4.63
N GLY A 295 -8.44 -34.01 3.42
CA GLY A 295 -9.57 -34.87 3.10
C GLY A 295 -10.92 -34.15 3.13
N LEU A 296 -10.90 -32.81 2.97
CA LEU A 296 -12.10 -31.99 2.87
C LEU A 296 -12.65 -32.02 1.44
N PRO A 297 -13.98 -31.95 1.28
CA PRO A 297 -14.58 -31.96 -0.05
C PRO A 297 -14.16 -30.73 -0.85
N ALA A 298 -13.96 -30.91 -2.14
CA ALA A 298 -13.79 -29.80 -3.06
C ALA A 298 -15.03 -28.88 -3.01
N ARG A 299 -14.80 -27.58 -2.91
CA ARG A 299 -15.89 -26.60 -2.93
C ARG A 299 -16.36 -26.35 -4.36
N SER A 300 -17.66 -26.30 -4.53
CA SER A 300 -18.27 -25.88 -5.81
C SER A 300 -17.86 -24.44 -6.15
N GLY A 301 -17.62 -24.19 -7.43
CA GLY A 301 -17.27 -22.85 -7.93
C GLY A 301 -15.79 -22.49 -7.87
N LEU A 302 -14.90 -23.35 -7.34
CA LEU A 302 -13.46 -23.18 -7.49
C LEU A 302 -13.01 -23.63 -8.88
N ARG A 303 -12.22 -22.79 -9.57
CA ARG A 303 -11.61 -23.11 -10.86
C ARG A 303 -10.25 -23.79 -10.72
N GLY A 304 -9.58 -23.57 -9.59
CA GLY A 304 -8.31 -24.19 -9.26
C GLY A 304 -8.42 -25.72 -9.14
N ARG A 305 -7.30 -26.38 -9.34
CA ARG A 305 -7.19 -27.86 -9.34
C ARG A 305 -6.26 -28.30 -8.22
N SER A 306 -6.54 -29.42 -7.59
CA SER A 306 -5.58 -29.98 -6.63
C SER A 306 -4.27 -30.35 -7.34
N LEU A 307 -3.15 -29.91 -6.80
CA LEU A 307 -1.80 -30.24 -7.27
C LEU A 307 -1.33 -31.62 -6.76
N ARG A 308 -2.12 -32.30 -5.95
CA ARG A 308 -1.76 -33.60 -5.36
C ARG A 308 -1.37 -34.65 -6.40
N PRO A 309 -2.01 -34.75 -7.58
CA PRO A 309 -1.55 -35.66 -8.63
C PRO A 309 -0.12 -35.34 -9.11
N LEU A 310 0.22 -34.06 -9.30
CA LEU A 310 1.57 -33.64 -9.69
C LEU A 310 2.59 -33.93 -8.59
N LEU A 311 2.24 -33.67 -7.33
CA LEU A 311 3.05 -33.99 -6.15
C LEU A 311 3.32 -35.50 -6.04
N ALA A 312 2.41 -36.36 -6.51
CA ALA A 312 2.55 -37.78 -6.58
C ALA A 312 3.29 -38.29 -7.84
N GLY A 313 3.64 -37.39 -8.79
CA GLY A 313 4.32 -37.76 -10.04
C GLY A 313 3.39 -38.09 -11.20
N GLY A 314 2.11 -37.81 -11.05
CA GLY A 314 1.11 -37.88 -12.12
C GLY A 314 0.98 -36.59 -12.92
N THR A 315 -0.12 -36.44 -13.64
CA THR A 315 -0.44 -35.28 -14.46
C THR A 315 -1.79 -34.67 -14.05
N ILE A 316 -2.01 -33.42 -14.42
CA ILE A 316 -3.32 -32.76 -14.38
C ILE A 316 -3.67 -32.25 -15.78
N GLN A 317 -4.96 -32.06 -16.04
CA GLN A 317 -5.38 -31.45 -17.30
C GLN A 317 -4.82 -30.02 -17.40
N GLU A 318 -4.19 -29.67 -18.50
CA GLU A 318 -3.74 -28.30 -18.74
C GLU A 318 -4.94 -27.35 -18.82
N ALA A 319 -4.74 -26.13 -18.31
CA ALA A 319 -5.69 -25.01 -18.43
C ALA A 319 -4.90 -23.75 -18.72
N GLY A 320 -5.50 -22.84 -19.48
CA GLY A 320 -4.94 -21.51 -19.62
C GLY A 320 -4.95 -20.76 -18.28
N LEU A 321 -3.83 -20.18 -17.91
CA LEU A 321 -3.63 -19.47 -16.67
C LEU A 321 -3.91 -18.00 -16.91
N TYR A 322 -4.92 -17.48 -16.21
CA TYR A 322 -5.38 -16.11 -16.37
C TYR A 322 -4.68 -15.17 -15.40
N ALA A 323 -4.32 -13.96 -15.89
CA ALA A 323 -3.94 -12.85 -15.05
C ALA A 323 -4.54 -11.53 -15.56
N GLU A 324 -4.63 -10.53 -14.68
CA GLU A 324 -5.13 -9.19 -15.00
C GLU A 324 -4.32 -8.10 -14.29
N ALA A 325 -4.18 -6.94 -14.94
CA ALA A 325 -3.66 -5.72 -14.37
C ALA A 325 -4.64 -4.57 -14.64
N LEU A 326 -5.37 -4.16 -13.63
CA LEU A 326 -6.31 -3.04 -13.70
C LEU A 326 -5.72 -1.75 -13.11
N TYR A 327 -4.58 -1.83 -12.47
CA TYR A 327 -3.87 -0.67 -11.93
C TYR A 327 -3.69 0.46 -12.95
N PRO A 328 -3.31 0.21 -14.22
CA PRO A 328 -3.24 1.26 -15.24
C PRO A 328 -4.59 1.95 -15.45
N ARG A 329 -5.68 1.19 -15.38
CA ARG A 329 -7.04 1.70 -15.58
C ARG A 329 -7.51 2.57 -14.42
N TYR A 330 -7.34 2.07 -13.21
CA TYR A 330 -7.85 2.73 -12.02
C TYR A 330 -7.08 4.01 -11.66
N HIS A 331 -5.75 4.00 -11.87
CA HIS A 331 -4.89 5.08 -11.40
C HIS A 331 -4.54 6.12 -12.47
N PHE A 332 -4.47 5.69 -13.73
CA PHE A 332 -4.00 6.58 -14.81
C PHE A 332 -5.01 6.79 -15.94
N GLY A 333 -6.11 6.05 -15.95
CA GLY A 333 -7.07 6.09 -17.06
C GLY A 333 -6.50 5.50 -18.36
N TRP A 334 -5.48 4.62 -18.26
CA TRP A 334 -4.93 3.86 -19.39
C TRP A 334 -5.68 2.54 -19.57
N SER A 335 -5.36 1.77 -20.58
CA SER A 335 -6.00 0.48 -20.80
C SER A 335 -5.60 -0.52 -19.72
N GLU A 336 -6.56 -1.30 -19.27
CA GLU A 336 -6.33 -2.51 -18.50
C GLU A 336 -5.67 -3.58 -19.38
N LEU A 337 -4.93 -4.49 -18.75
CA LEU A 337 -4.30 -5.63 -19.39
C LEU A 337 -4.87 -6.94 -18.86
N TYR A 338 -4.94 -7.94 -19.75
CA TYR A 338 -5.30 -9.30 -19.39
C TYR A 338 -4.31 -10.28 -20.03
N ALA A 339 -3.91 -11.31 -19.31
CA ALA A 339 -3.01 -12.32 -19.84
C ALA A 339 -3.63 -13.72 -19.79
N LEU A 340 -3.24 -14.55 -20.74
CA LEU A 340 -3.49 -15.98 -20.74
C LEU A 340 -2.18 -16.71 -21.07
N THR A 341 -1.74 -17.59 -20.18
CA THR A 341 -0.50 -18.34 -20.34
C THR A 341 -0.82 -19.83 -20.37
N ASP A 342 -0.24 -20.57 -21.30
CA ASP A 342 -0.29 -22.03 -21.35
C ASP A 342 1.15 -22.62 -21.26
N SER A 343 1.32 -23.87 -21.61
CA SER A 343 2.64 -24.54 -21.58
C SER A 343 3.63 -24.02 -22.63
N ARG A 344 3.17 -23.26 -23.62
CA ARG A 344 4.00 -22.75 -24.72
C ARG A 344 3.92 -21.24 -24.92
N TYR A 345 2.72 -20.68 -24.85
CA TYR A 345 2.48 -19.29 -25.19
C TYR A 345 2.09 -18.47 -23.96
N SER A 346 2.58 -17.24 -23.91
CA SER A 346 2.06 -16.16 -23.09
C SER A 346 1.45 -15.11 -24.00
N PHE A 347 0.17 -14.82 -23.79
CA PHE A 347 -0.60 -13.84 -24.57
C PHE A 347 -1.05 -12.71 -23.66
N ILE A 348 -0.77 -11.46 -24.04
CA ILE A 348 -1.23 -10.27 -23.34
C ILE A 348 -2.22 -9.52 -24.26
N ARG A 349 -3.47 -9.46 -23.81
CA ARG A 349 -4.51 -8.63 -24.40
C ARG A 349 -4.34 -7.20 -23.94
N ALA A 350 -4.02 -6.33 -24.87
CA ALA A 350 -3.80 -4.89 -24.69
C ALA A 350 -4.44 -4.14 -25.88
N PRO A 351 -4.39 -2.79 -25.95
CA PRO A 351 -4.67 -2.05 -27.18
C PRO A 351 -3.85 -2.57 -28.37
N ARG A 352 -2.60 -2.93 -28.15
CA ARG A 352 -1.77 -3.70 -29.07
C ARG A 352 -1.45 -5.04 -28.44
N ASP A 353 -2.10 -6.11 -28.93
CA ASP A 353 -1.92 -7.48 -28.46
C ASP A 353 -0.47 -7.94 -28.54
N GLU A 354 -0.04 -8.79 -27.61
CA GLU A 354 1.27 -9.42 -27.60
C GLU A 354 1.15 -10.93 -27.43
N LEU A 355 2.05 -11.66 -28.08
CA LEU A 355 2.13 -13.11 -27.99
C LEU A 355 3.59 -13.55 -27.98
N TYR A 356 3.98 -14.38 -27.01
CA TYR A 356 5.34 -14.86 -26.82
C TYR A 356 5.39 -16.38 -26.76
N ASP A 357 6.39 -17.00 -27.40
CA ASP A 357 6.69 -18.44 -27.25
C ASP A 357 7.63 -18.61 -26.06
N ILE A 358 7.09 -18.78 -24.87
CA ILE A 358 7.84 -18.81 -23.59
C ILE A 358 8.78 -20.03 -23.45
N GLN A 359 8.73 -21.00 -24.34
CA GLN A 359 9.71 -22.09 -24.39
C GLN A 359 10.98 -21.67 -25.14
N GLN A 360 10.86 -20.84 -26.17
CA GLN A 360 11.98 -20.36 -26.97
C GLN A 360 12.48 -18.97 -26.53
N ASP A 361 11.57 -18.17 -26.03
CA ASP A 361 11.81 -16.81 -25.55
C ASP A 361 11.22 -16.63 -24.14
N PRO A 362 11.87 -17.19 -23.11
CA PRO A 362 11.39 -17.12 -21.73
C PRO A 362 11.41 -15.68 -21.17
N GLY A 363 12.11 -14.75 -21.80
CA GLY A 363 12.18 -13.33 -21.44
C GLY A 363 11.19 -12.44 -22.20
N GLU A 364 10.26 -13.03 -23.00
CA GLU A 364 9.17 -12.33 -23.70
C GLU A 364 9.62 -11.10 -24.50
N ARG A 365 10.74 -11.24 -25.24
CA ARG A 365 11.38 -10.15 -25.98
C ARG A 365 10.93 -10.06 -27.44
N GLN A 366 10.44 -11.16 -28.01
CA GLN A 366 10.01 -11.25 -29.40
C GLN A 366 8.50 -11.42 -29.48
N ASN A 367 7.77 -10.33 -29.76
CA ASN A 367 6.33 -10.36 -29.94
C ASN A 367 5.95 -11.03 -31.27
N LEU A 368 5.30 -12.20 -31.20
CA LEU A 368 4.86 -13.01 -32.33
C LEU A 368 3.38 -12.77 -32.70
N ALA A 369 2.72 -11.76 -32.16
CA ALA A 369 1.29 -11.52 -32.35
C ALA A 369 0.88 -11.35 -33.82
N ALA A 370 1.73 -10.76 -34.66
CA ALA A 370 1.51 -10.61 -36.09
C ALA A 370 1.80 -11.91 -36.87
N GLU A 371 2.81 -12.68 -36.45
CA GLU A 371 3.29 -13.88 -37.16
C GLU A 371 2.46 -15.13 -36.79
N ARG A 372 1.86 -15.14 -35.60
CA ARG A 372 1.07 -16.26 -35.06
C ARG A 372 -0.39 -15.86 -34.84
N GLU A 373 -1.00 -15.27 -35.86
CA GLU A 373 -2.36 -14.70 -35.78
C GLU A 373 -3.40 -15.71 -35.27
N SER A 374 -3.36 -16.96 -35.72
CA SER A 374 -4.32 -17.99 -35.27
C SER A 374 -4.21 -18.26 -33.76
N ALA A 375 -2.99 -18.35 -33.21
CA ALA A 375 -2.78 -18.54 -31.78
C ALA A 375 -3.25 -17.30 -31.00
N ARG A 376 -2.87 -16.10 -31.46
CA ARG A 376 -3.30 -14.82 -30.88
C ARG A 376 -4.84 -14.73 -30.79
N LEU A 377 -5.55 -15.00 -31.90
CA LEU A 377 -7.02 -14.94 -31.94
C LEU A 377 -7.67 -16.00 -31.05
N ALA A 378 -7.09 -17.21 -30.99
CA ALA A 378 -7.60 -18.26 -30.10
C ALA A 378 -7.48 -17.89 -28.63
N MET A 379 -6.32 -17.36 -28.20
CA MET A 379 -6.09 -16.95 -26.81
C MET A 379 -6.91 -15.71 -26.46
N ARG A 380 -7.02 -14.73 -27.37
CA ARG A 380 -7.90 -13.57 -27.20
C ARG A 380 -9.34 -14.00 -26.98
N SER A 381 -9.86 -14.90 -27.84
CA SER A 381 -11.22 -15.43 -27.70
C SER A 381 -11.42 -16.21 -26.39
N ALA A 382 -10.37 -16.86 -25.89
CA ALA A 382 -10.44 -17.57 -24.61
C ALA A 382 -10.56 -16.58 -23.44
N ILE A 383 -9.78 -15.48 -23.42
CA ILE A 383 -9.94 -14.39 -22.45
C ILE A 383 -11.36 -13.80 -22.56
N ASP A 384 -11.80 -13.43 -23.76
CA ASP A 384 -13.10 -12.79 -23.99
C ASP A 384 -14.26 -13.65 -23.44
N ARG A 385 -14.19 -14.98 -23.62
CA ARG A 385 -15.17 -15.91 -23.04
C ARG A 385 -15.05 -15.98 -21.51
N LEU A 386 -13.83 -15.95 -20.96
CA LEU A 386 -13.59 -16.06 -19.52
C LEU A 386 -14.16 -14.87 -18.75
N ILE A 387 -13.98 -13.66 -19.30
CA ILE A 387 -14.43 -12.41 -18.69
C ILE A 387 -15.77 -11.91 -19.25
N ALA A 388 -16.48 -12.72 -20.05
CA ALA A 388 -17.77 -12.33 -20.61
C ALA A 388 -18.77 -11.96 -19.50
N GLY A 389 -19.32 -10.75 -19.57
CA GLY A 389 -20.23 -10.22 -18.56
C GLY A 389 -19.55 -9.70 -17.27
N VAL A 390 -18.21 -9.76 -17.18
CA VAL A 390 -17.47 -9.17 -16.07
C VAL A 390 -17.29 -7.67 -16.32
N GLY A 391 -17.93 -6.84 -15.51
CA GLY A 391 -17.72 -5.38 -15.52
C GLY A 391 -16.43 -4.98 -14.80
N ILE A 392 -15.93 -3.79 -15.13
CA ILE A 392 -14.91 -3.11 -14.33
C ILE A 392 -15.65 -2.33 -13.25
N THR A 393 -15.59 -2.84 -12.02
CA THR A 393 -16.20 -2.16 -10.85
C THR A 393 -15.28 -1.03 -10.42
N ALA A 394 -15.86 0.13 -10.14
CA ALA A 394 -15.09 1.22 -9.55
C ALA A 394 -14.55 0.82 -8.17
N PRO A 395 -13.33 1.25 -7.80
CA PRO A 395 -12.85 1.17 -6.42
C PRO A 395 -13.86 1.83 -5.49
N GLY A 396 -14.05 1.27 -4.30
CA GLY A 396 -14.83 1.91 -3.25
C GLY A 396 -14.13 3.16 -2.72
N ASP A 397 -14.87 4.00 -2.00
CA ASP A 397 -14.30 5.16 -1.33
C ASP A 397 -13.25 4.69 -0.31
N VAL A 398 -12.03 5.17 -0.49
CA VAL A 398 -10.94 5.01 0.47
C VAL A 398 -10.94 6.27 1.32
N ASP A 399 -10.97 6.13 2.65
CA ASP A 399 -10.83 7.29 3.51
C ASP A 399 -9.51 8.02 3.21
N ALA A 400 -9.50 9.31 3.48
CA ALA A 400 -8.39 10.15 3.05
C ALA A 400 -7.07 9.81 3.75
N ASP A 401 -7.11 9.28 4.97
CA ASP A 401 -5.91 8.83 5.69
C ASP A 401 -5.31 7.60 5.05
N ALA A 402 -6.16 6.62 4.68
CA ALA A 402 -5.73 5.44 3.97
C ALA A 402 -5.20 5.80 2.56
N ARG A 403 -5.83 6.79 1.88
CA ARG A 403 -5.38 7.29 0.57
C ARG A 403 -4.01 7.97 0.68
N GLU A 404 -3.82 8.82 1.68
CA GLU A 404 -2.54 9.47 1.94
C GLU A 404 -1.44 8.45 2.24
N ARG A 405 -1.72 7.45 3.06
CA ARG A 405 -0.77 6.36 3.36
C ARG A 405 -0.45 5.52 2.13
N LEU A 406 -1.42 5.25 1.27
CA LEU A 406 -1.22 4.51 0.03
C LEU A 406 -0.40 5.29 -1.02
N ARG A 407 -0.66 6.62 -1.16
CA ARG A 407 0.21 7.50 -1.96
C ARG A 407 1.65 7.41 -1.52
N ALA A 408 1.78 7.37 -0.27
CA ALA A 408 3.00 7.32 0.45
C ALA A 408 3.79 6.02 0.21
N LEU A 409 3.16 4.91 -0.05
CA LEU A 409 3.76 3.67 -0.50
C LEU A 409 4.04 3.64 -2.02
N GLY A 410 3.86 4.78 -2.72
CA GLY A 410 4.04 4.87 -4.17
C GLY A 410 2.80 4.46 -4.98
N TYR A 411 1.68 4.11 -4.31
CA TYR A 411 0.43 3.88 -5.01
C TYR A 411 -0.19 5.23 -5.39
N VAL A 412 -0.31 5.49 -6.69
CA VAL A 412 -0.95 6.70 -7.22
C VAL A 412 -2.46 6.61 -6.97
N GLY A 413 -3.07 7.70 -6.52
CA GLY A 413 -4.50 7.72 -6.21
C GLY A 413 -5.40 7.53 -7.43
N THR A 414 -6.65 7.23 -7.18
CA THR A 414 -7.62 6.88 -8.21
C THR A 414 -7.91 8.06 -9.15
N SER A 415 -7.66 7.88 -10.44
CA SER A 415 -8.24 8.72 -11.48
C SER A 415 -9.75 8.42 -11.57
N PRO A 416 -10.63 9.42 -11.78
CA PRO A 416 -12.04 9.11 -12.03
C PRO A 416 -12.09 8.13 -13.20
N LEU A 417 -12.72 6.97 -12.97
CA LEU A 417 -12.99 6.03 -14.04
C LEU A 417 -13.61 6.81 -15.19
N THR A 418 -12.98 6.78 -16.35
CA THR A 418 -13.62 7.18 -17.60
C THR A 418 -14.69 6.13 -17.90
N ALA A 419 -15.76 6.18 -17.08
CA ALA A 419 -16.89 5.29 -17.20
C ALA A 419 -17.46 5.45 -18.62
N GLY A 420 -17.41 4.35 -19.39
CA GLY A 420 -17.99 4.28 -20.72
C GLY A 420 -17.03 4.26 -21.91
N ARG A 421 -15.70 4.44 -21.73
CA ARG A 421 -14.75 4.23 -22.84
C ARG A 421 -14.37 2.75 -22.95
N ALA A 422 -14.47 2.21 -24.16
CA ALA A 422 -14.05 0.84 -24.47
C ALA A 422 -12.51 0.71 -24.31
N ALA A 423 -12.03 -0.48 -23.94
CA ALA A 423 -10.61 -0.76 -23.73
C ALA A 423 -9.70 -0.36 -24.91
N GLY A 424 -10.19 -0.45 -26.16
CA GLY A 424 -9.42 -0.06 -27.35
C GLY A 424 -9.30 1.44 -27.62
N GLU A 425 -9.96 2.30 -26.82
CA GLU A 425 -9.93 3.76 -26.96
C GLU A 425 -8.99 4.43 -25.95
N LEU A 426 -8.39 3.65 -25.04
CA LEU A 426 -7.52 4.14 -24.01
C LEU A 426 -6.04 4.00 -24.39
N PRO A 427 -5.16 4.87 -23.83
CA PRO A 427 -3.72 4.74 -24.04
C PRO A 427 -3.20 3.37 -23.62
N ASP A 428 -2.33 2.79 -24.42
CA ASP A 428 -1.61 1.57 -24.08
C ASP A 428 -0.60 1.87 -22.96
N PRO A 429 -0.62 1.14 -21.83
CA PRO A 429 0.34 1.36 -20.73
C PRO A 429 1.81 1.28 -21.16
N LYS A 430 2.12 0.50 -22.20
CA LYS A 430 3.48 0.37 -22.75
C LYS A 430 4.04 1.68 -23.31
N ASP A 431 3.18 2.57 -23.78
CA ASP A 431 3.59 3.90 -24.25
C ASP A 431 3.78 4.92 -23.13
N LYS A 432 3.44 4.54 -21.89
CA LYS A 432 3.34 5.44 -20.74
C LYS A 432 4.35 5.17 -19.63
N VAL A 433 5.18 4.16 -19.75
CA VAL A 433 6.19 3.78 -18.73
C VAL A 433 7.07 4.97 -18.32
N LEU A 434 7.56 5.74 -19.31
CA LEU A 434 8.40 6.90 -19.03
C LEU A 434 7.71 8.00 -18.21
N VAL A 435 6.38 8.09 -18.28
CA VAL A 435 5.59 9.02 -17.46
C VAL A 435 5.67 8.60 -15.98
N LEU A 436 5.54 7.29 -15.71
CA LEU A 436 5.63 6.76 -14.35
C LEU A 436 7.04 6.88 -13.77
N GLU A 437 8.08 6.59 -14.56
CA GLU A 437 9.48 6.81 -14.15
C GLU A 437 9.74 8.27 -13.79
N ARG A 438 9.25 9.21 -14.63
CA ARG A 438 9.36 10.65 -14.37
C ARG A 438 8.63 11.03 -13.07
N TYR A 439 7.46 10.44 -12.81
CA TYR A 439 6.72 10.66 -11.56
C TYR A 439 7.52 10.19 -10.34
N ARG A 440 8.04 8.96 -10.35
CA ARG A 440 8.86 8.41 -9.25
C ARG A 440 10.12 9.22 -8.99
N ASN A 441 10.81 9.63 -10.07
CA ASN A 441 11.97 10.50 -9.97
C ASN A 441 11.61 11.85 -9.32
N ALA A 442 10.45 12.42 -9.66
CA ALA A 442 9.97 13.66 -9.04
C ALA A 442 9.68 13.49 -7.56
N ILE A 443 9.04 12.39 -7.14
CA ILE A 443 8.83 12.06 -5.72
C ILE A 443 10.17 11.92 -4.98
N ALA A 444 11.14 11.20 -5.55
CA ALA A 444 12.48 11.07 -4.97
C ALA A 444 13.20 12.42 -4.82
N LEU A 445 13.02 13.35 -5.76
CA LEU A 445 13.55 14.72 -5.68
C LEU A 445 12.88 15.53 -4.56
N VAL A 446 11.57 15.34 -4.33
CA VAL A 446 10.86 15.94 -3.19
C VAL A 446 11.48 15.46 -1.88
N GLY A 447 11.71 14.17 -1.71
CA GLY A 447 12.35 13.60 -0.51
C GLY A 447 13.77 14.11 -0.25
N ARG A 448 14.49 14.52 -1.31
CA ARG A 448 15.84 15.12 -1.22
C ARG A 448 15.83 16.64 -1.02
N GLY A 449 14.65 17.27 -0.97
CA GLY A 449 14.50 18.72 -0.87
C GLY A 449 14.67 19.51 -2.16
N ASN A 450 14.81 18.84 -3.32
CA ASN A 450 15.00 19.46 -4.64
C ASN A 450 13.64 19.87 -5.25
N SER A 451 12.91 20.75 -4.55
CA SER A 451 11.52 21.11 -4.87
C SER A 451 11.32 21.71 -6.26
N GLU A 452 12.24 22.54 -6.77
CA GLU A 452 12.12 23.17 -8.10
C GLU A 452 12.27 22.15 -9.23
N GLU A 453 13.22 21.22 -9.12
CA GLU A 453 13.43 20.18 -10.12
C GLU A 453 12.28 19.18 -10.12
N ALA A 454 11.78 18.80 -8.93
CA ALA A 454 10.58 17.97 -8.78
C ALA A 454 9.36 18.64 -9.44
N LEU A 455 9.15 19.93 -9.17
CA LEU A 455 8.06 20.71 -9.76
C LEU A 455 8.14 20.76 -11.30
N SER A 456 9.35 20.92 -11.87
CA SER A 456 9.56 20.87 -13.32
C SER A 456 9.12 19.53 -13.91
N ASN A 457 9.49 18.41 -13.25
CA ASN A 457 9.10 17.07 -13.68
C ASN A 457 7.58 16.87 -13.59
N PHE A 458 6.95 17.24 -12.47
CA PHE A 458 5.50 17.11 -12.33
C PHE A 458 4.73 17.96 -13.34
N ARG A 459 5.18 19.20 -13.62
CA ARG A 459 4.56 20.04 -14.66
C ARG A 459 4.66 19.42 -16.04
N ALA A 460 5.79 18.78 -16.38
CA ALA A 460 5.93 18.06 -17.63
C ALA A 460 4.95 16.87 -17.73
N ILE A 461 4.74 16.14 -16.64
CA ILE A 461 3.78 15.04 -16.58
C ILE A 461 2.37 15.53 -16.85
N VAL A 462 1.90 16.57 -16.14
CA VAL A 462 0.52 17.08 -16.31
C VAL A 462 0.28 17.81 -17.62
N ALA A 463 1.33 18.32 -18.28
CA ALA A 463 1.22 18.86 -19.63
C ALA A 463 0.87 17.78 -20.66
N GLU A 464 1.42 16.58 -20.50
CA GLU A 464 1.14 15.42 -21.37
C GLU A 464 -0.10 14.63 -20.91
N ASN A 465 -0.39 14.63 -19.61
CA ASN A 465 -1.45 13.84 -18.98
C ASN A 465 -2.26 14.68 -17.97
N PRO A 466 -3.09 15.63 -18.45
CA PRO A 466 -3.79 16.60 -17.58
C PRO A 466 -4.83 15.99 -16.63
N GLY A 467 -5.23 14.74 -16.84
CA GLY A 467 -6.16 14.01 -15.96
C GLY A 467 -5.52 13.39 -14.72
N MET A 468 -4.19 13.49 -14.54
CA MET A 468 -3.52 12.92 -13.37
C MET A 468 -3.69 13.81 -12.14
N ALA A 469 -4.78 13.55 -11.38
CA ALA A 469 -5.18 14.33 -10.21
C ALA A 469 -4.06 14.43 -9.15
N ASP A 470 -3.43 13.30 -8.82
CA ASP A 470 -2.37 13.29 -7.81
C ASP A 470 -1.18 14.15 -8.17
N VAL A 471 -0.82 14.22 -9.47
CA VAL A 471 0.28 15.07 -9.92
C VAL A 471 -0.09 16.55 -9.75
N TRP A 472 -1.33 16.93 -9.99
CA TRP A 472 -1.79 18.30 -9.69
C TRP A 472 -1.75 18.63 -8.20
N SER A 473 -2.03 17.65 -7.32
CA SER A 473 -1.87 17.79 -5.86
C SER A 473 -0.42 18.08 -5.49
N GLU A 474 0.54 17.31 -6.06
CA GLU A 474 1.98 17.52 -5.84
C GLU A 474 2.44 18.88 -6.34
N VAL A 475 2.01 19.29 -7.54
CA VAL A 475 2.31 20.63 -8.07
C VAL A 475 1.82 21.71 -7.11
N GLY A 476 0.57 21.64 -6.66
CA GLY A 476 0.00 22.61 -5.74
C GLY A 476 0.74 22.66 -4.39
N GLY A 477 1.06 21.52 -3.82
CA GLY A 477 1.81 21.41 -2.58
C GLY A 477 3.25 21.98 -2.68
N LEU A 478 3.94 21.68 -3.78
CA LEU A 478 5.27 22.24 -4.05
C LEU A 478 5.25 23.75 -4.25
N GLU A 479 4.27 24.27 -4.98
CA GLU A 479 4.11 25.71 -5.17
C GLU A 479 3.87 26.43 -3.84
N LEU A 480 3.08 25.84 -2.92
CA LEU A 480 2.91 26.39 -1.57
C LEU A 480 4.22 26.39 -0.78
N ARG A 481 4.99 25.29 -0.83
CA ARG A 481 6.30 25.22 -0.16
C ARG A 481 7.32 26.24 -0.70
N LEU A 482 7.20 26.56 -1.99
CA LEU A 482 8.04 27.57 -2.66
C LEU A 482 7.52 29.02 -2.47
N GLY A 483 6.45 29.22 -1.67
CA GLY A 483 5.88 30.56 -1.41
C GLY A 483 5.12 31.14 -2.60
N ARG A 484 4.50 30.31 -3.45
CA ARG A 484 3.79 30.71 -4.67
C ARG A 484 2.31 30.34 -4.60
N PRO A 485 1.52 30.95 -3.69
CA PRO A 485 0.15 30.52 -3.43
C PRO A 485 -0.80 30.72 -4.63
N GLU A 486 -0.59 31.70 -5.51
CA GLU A 486 -1.37 31.88 -6.73
C GLU A 486 -1.17 30.71 -7.71
N ALA A 487 0.06 30.27 -7.89
CA ALA A 487 0.38 29.09 -8.73
C ALA A 487 -0.20 27.81 -8.11
N ALA A 488 -0.13 27.66 -6.79
CA ALA A 488 -0.75 26.59 -6.06
C ALA A 488 -2.27 26.56 -6.26
N LEU A 489 -2.94 27.71 -6.14
CA LEU A 489 -4.37 27.82 -6.38
C LEU A 489 -4.75 27.37 -7.80
N ALA A 490 -3.93 27.76 -8.80
CA ALA A 490 -4.16 27.33 -10.18
C ALA A 490 -4.04 25.79 -10.31
N ALA A 491 -3.04 25.18 -9.67
CA ALA A 491 -2.84 23.73 -9.68
C ALA A 491 -3.97 22.99 -8.95
N PHE A 492 -4.38 23.45 -7.77
CA PHE A 492 -5.50 22.84 -7.02
C PHE A 492 -6.86 23.00 -7.73
N LYS A 493 -7.06 24.03 -8.50
CA LYS A 493 -8.24 24.11 -9.38
C LYS A 493 -8.20 23.05 -10.47
N ARG A 494 -7.03 22.78 -11.06
CA ARG A 494 -6.85 21.67 -12.00
C ARG A 494 -7.06 20.31 -11.32
N LEU A 495 -6.65 20.17 -10.06
CA LEU A 495 -6.95 18.99 -9.26
C LEU A 495 -8.47 18.80 -9.12
N VAL A 496 -9.23 19.87 -8.80
CA VAL A 496 -10.71 19.81 -8.74
C VAL A 496 -11.30 19.46 -10.11
N ASP A 497 -10.78 20.03 -11.22
CA ASP A 497 -11.24 19.67 -12.58
C ASP A 497 -11.01 18.17 -12.87
N ALA A 498 -9.89 17.61 -12.42
CA ALA A 498 -9.53 16.21 -12.62
C ALA A 498 -10.24 15.23 -11.65
N ALA A 499 -10.53 15.68 -10.43
CA ALA A 499 -11.19 14.92 -9.36
C ALA A 499 -12.24 15.75 -8.62
N PRO A 500 -13.43 16.02 -9.23
CA PRO A 500 -14.43 16.96 -8.69
C PRO A 500 -15.02 16.57 -7.34
N TYR A 501 -14.94 15.28 -6.98
CA TYR A 501 -15.49 14.73 -5.74
C TYR A 501 -14.40 14.39 -4.71
N ASP A 502 -13.15 14.78 -4.94
CA ASP A 502 -12.07 14.58 -3.97
C ASP A 502 -12.17 15.65 -2.87
N PRO A 503 -12.45 15.24 -1.61
CA PRO A 503 -12.55 16.19 -0.50
C PRO A 503 -11.27 17.01 -0.29
N SER A 504 -10.11 16.39 -0.50
CA SER A 504 -8.81 17.05 -0.32
C SER A 504 -8.59 18.16 -1.33
N ALA A 505 -9.09 18.00 -2.56
CA ALA A 505 -9.01 19.00 -3.62
C ALA A 505 -9.79 20.27 -3.26
N LEU A 506 -11.04 20.11 -2.80
CA LEU A 506 -11.90 21.23 -2.41
C LEU A 506 -11.31 22.00 -1.22
N ILE A 507 -10.80 21.28 -0.22
CA ILE A 507 -10.17 21.89 0.96
C ILE A 507 -8.86 22.60 0.59
N SER A 508 -8.04 22.00 -0.28
CA SER A 508 -6.78 22.63 -0.74
C SER A 508 -7.01 23.97 -1.44
N VAL A 509 -8.09 24.08 -2.23
CA VAL A 509 -8.50 25.36 -2.83
C VAL A 509 -8.90 26.35 -1.74
N ALA A 510 -9.74 25.96 -0.78
CA ALA A 510 -10.20 26.83 0.30
C ALA A 510 -9.03 27.33 1.17
N ASP A 511 -8.17 26.42 1.62
CA ASP A 511 -7.00 26.75 2.45
C ASP A 511 -5.98 27.66 1.71
N THR A 512 -5.82 27.44 0.40
CA THR A 512 -4.96 28.32 -0.42
C THR A 512 -5.55 29.72 -0.58
N LEU A 513 -6.86 29.82 -0.74
CA LEU A 513 -7.56 31.12 -0.77
C LEU A 513 -7.46 31.85 0.58
N VAL A 514 -7.50 31.13 1.71
CA VAL A 514 -7.21 31.70 3.05
C VAL A 514 -5.81 32.30 3.08
N LYS A 515 -4.78 31.57 2.60
CA LYS A 515 -3.41 32.10 2.53
C LYS A 515 -3.27 33.34 1.67
N LEU A 516 -4.09 33.46 0.62
CA LEU A 516 -4.14 34.64 -0.25
C LEU A 516 -4.94 35.81 0.31
N GLY A 517 -5.58 35.65 1.49
CA GLY A 517 -6.47 36.65 2.07
C GLY A 517 -7.79 36.85 1.29
N ARG A 518 -8.13 35.91 0.40
CA ARG A 518 -9.34 35.91 -0.42
C ARG A 518 -10.51 35.28 0.35
N TRP A 519 -10.89 35.94 1.43
CA TRP A 519 -11.78 35.39 2.46
C TRP A 519 -13.17 34.99 1.95
N ASP A 520 -13.79 35.77 1.03
CA ASP A 520 -15.13 35.47 0.51
C ASP A 520 -15.09 34.25 -0.42
N ASP A 521 -14.07 34.16 -1.27
CA ASP A 521 -13.86 33.00 -2.14
C ASP A 521 -13.53 31.74 -1.31
N ALA A 522 -12.68 31.90 -0.29
CA ALA A 522 -12.32 30.80 0.63
C ALA A 522 -13.56 30.26 1.35
N ARG A 523 -14.41 31.18 1.86
CA ARG A 523 -15.67 30.80 2.52
C ARG A 523 -16.59 30.05 1.57
N ALA A 524 -16.76 30.52 0.35
CA ALA A 524 -17.60 29.87 -0.65
C ALA A 524 -17.11 28.45 -0.96
N GLN A 525 -15.80 28.26 -1.12
CA GLN A 525 -15.21 26.94 -1.37
C GLN A 525 -15.31 26.01 -0.16
N ALA A 526 -15.06 26.50 1.05
CA ALA A 526 -15.19 25.70 2.27
C ALA A 526 -16.66 25.31 2.55
N MET A 527 -17.62 26.18 2.25
CA MET A 527 -19.06 25.85 2.32
C MET A 527 -19.43 24.78 1.29
N LEU A 528 -18.97 24.92 0.04
CA LEU A 528 -19.16 23.91 -1.00
C LEU A 528 -18.59 22.56 -0.56
N ALA A 529 -17.37 22.55 0.01
CA ALA A 529 -16.78 21.36 0.55
C ALA A 529 -17.64 20.73 1.68
N ALA A 530 -18.10 21.54 2.64
CA ALA A 530 -18.94 21.08 3.75
C ALA A 530 -20.28 20.46 3.29
N GLU A 531 -20.84 20.95 2.17
CA GLU A 531 -22.11 20.48 1.60
C GLU A 531 -21.94 19.25 0.70
N THR A 532 -20.83 19.15 -0.04
CA THR A 532 -20.62 18.11 -1.06
C THR A 532 -19.88 16.88 -0.54
N ILE A 533 -19.07 17.04 0.53
CA ILE A 533 -18.35 15.92 1.12
C ILE A 533 -19.34 14.94 1.76
N PRO A 534 -19.28 13.63 1.39
CA PRO A 534 -20.17 12.61 1.93
C PRO A 534 -20.17 12.55 3.46
N SER A 535 -21.31 12.17 4.06
CA SER A 535 -21.46 12.13 5.53
C SER A 535 -20.51 11.12 6.22
N GLY A 536 -20.08 10.09 5.50
CA GLY A 536 -19.09 9.11 5.98
C GLY A 536 -17.66 9.66 6.08
N GLU A 537 -17.35 10.71 5.33
CA GLU A 537 -16.04 11.39 5.33
C GLU A 537 -15.93 12.39 6.49
N THR A 538 -16.06 11.90 7.71
CA THR A 538 -16.17 12.74 8.93
C THR A 538 -14.96 13.68 9.11
N ARG A 539 -13.75 13.19 8.86
CA ARG A 539 -12.51 14.00 8.94
C ARG A 539 -12.55 15.20 8.01
N TRP A 540 -12.89 15.01 6.74
CA TRP A 540 -12.89 16.07 5.74
C TRP A 540 -14.03 17.07 5.94
N ARG A 541 -15.17 16.60 6.40
CA ARG A 541 -16.27 17.48 6.82
C ARG A 541 -15.88 18.33 8.02
N ALA A 542 -15.24 17.73 9.03
CA ALA A 542 -14.70 18.46 10.17
C ALA A 542 -13.66 19.50 9.72
N LYS A 543 -12.78 19.14 8.77
CA LYS A 543 -11.77 20.04 8.21
C LYS A 543 -12.41 21.23 7.46
N ALA A 544 -13.47 21.02 6.68
CA ALA A 544 -14.21 22.09 6.03
C ALA A 544 -14.78 23.10 7.04
N HIS A 545 -15.43 22.62 8.10
CA HIS A 545 -15.95 23.47 9.18
C HIS A 545 -14.82 24.11 10.01
N GLN A 546 -13.68 23.45 10.19
CA GLN A 546 -12.48 24.05 10.78
C GLN A 546 -12.00 25.25 9.94
N THR A 547 -11.89 25.09 8.61
CA THR A 547 -11.50 26.19 7.71
C THR A 547 -12.51 27.35 7.79
N LEU A 548 -13.82 27.05 7.84
CA LEU A 548 -14.86 28.08 8.05
C LEU A 548 -14.72 28.81 9.38
N ALA A 549 -14.42 28.09 10.48
CA ALA A 549 -14.18 28.70 11.78
C ALA A 549 -12.97 29.64 11.75
N MET A 550 -11.87 29.23 11.10
CA MET A 550 -10.67 30.07 10.96
C MET A 550 -10.93 31.31 10.10
N ILE A 551 -11.73 31.21 9.04
CA ILE A 551 -12.14 32.35 8.24
C ILE A 551 -12.99 33.31 9.09
N ALA A 552 -13.91 32.81 9.90
CA ALA A 552 -14.73 33.62 10.80
C ALA A 552 -13.86 34.36 11.84
N ILE A 553 -12.85 33.69 12.45
CA ILE A 553 -11.87 34.32 13.33
C ILE A 553 -11.14 35.45 12.61
N ALA A 554 -10.61 35.23 11.41
CA ALA A 554 -9.88 36.24 10.63
C ALA A 554 -10.74 37.45 10.25
N ARG A 555 -12.07 37.28 10.17
CA ARG A 555 -13.05 38.32 9.89
C ARG A 555 -13.67 38.97 11.14
N HIS A 556 -13.23 38.58 12.33
CA HIS A 556 -13.81 39.01 13.61
C HIS A 556 -15.30 38.62 13.77
N ASP A 557 -15.77 37.57 13.11
CA ASP A 557 -17.11 37.00 13.26
C ASP A 557 -17.08 35.94 14.38
N GLU A 558 -17.06 36.38 15.63
CA GLU A 558 -17.01 35.48 16.79
C GLU A 558 -18.23 34.54 16.85
N PRO A 559 -19.48 34.99 16.61
CA PRO A 559 -20.63 34.08 16.61
C PRO A 559 -20.50 32.99 15.53
N GLY A 560 -20.04 33.34 14.32
CA GLY A 560 -19.81 32.42 13.24
C GLY A 560 -18.70 31.40 13.58
N ALA A 561 -17.60 31.89 14.16
CA ALA A 561 -16.48 30.99 14.59
C ALA A 561 -16.94 29.95 15.62
N ARG A 562 -17.71 30.37 16.64
CA ARG A 562 -18.28 29.43 17.64
C ARG A 562 -19.27 28.45 17.04
N ALA A 563 -20.09 28.89 16.09
CA ALA A 563 -21.05 28.03 15.41
C ALA A 563 -20.36 26.93 14.59
N GLU A 564 -19.30 27.31 13.84
CA GLU A 564 -18.53 26.33 13.05
C GLU A 564 -17.72 25.39 13.94
N ALA A 565 -17.11 25.88 15.03
CA ALA A 565 -16.42 25.05 16.02
C ALA A 565 -17.37 24.01 16.66
N LYS A 566 -18.62 24.42 16.95
CA LYS A 566 -19.64 23.49 17.42
C LYS A 566 -19.94 22.40 16.40
N ARG A 567 -20.06 22.74 15.11
CA ARG A 567 -20.28 21.74 14.04
C ARG A 567 -19.13 20.74 13.96
N VAL A 568 -17.88 21.20 14.10
CA VAL A 568 -16.73 20.28 14.18
C VAL A 568 -16.90 19.31 15.35
N ASN A 569 -17.25 19.81 16.54
CA ASN A 569 -17.44 18.99 17.72
C ASN A 569 -18.65 18.03 17.59
N ASP A 570 -19.69 18.43 16.86
CA ASP A 570 -20.86 17.55 16.59
C ASP A 570 -20.49 16.42 15.61
N ILE A 571 -19.49 16.63 14.73
CA ILE A 571 -18.96 15.63 13.79
C ILE A 571 -17.94 14.71 14.48
N ASP A 572 -16.98 15.31 15.19
CA ASP A 572 -15.93 14.61 15.92
C ASP A 572 -15.65 15.29 17.26
N PRO A 573 -16.20 14.78 18.37
CA PRO A 573 -16.00 15.34 19.71
C PRO A 573 -14.57 15.25 20.23
N THR A 574 -13.69 14.47 19.58
CA THR A 574 -12.28 14.36 19.97
C THR A 574 -11.44 15.54 19.51
N LEU A 575 -11.92 16.32 18.55
CA LEU A 575 -11.23 17.51 18.05
C LEU A 575 -11.44 18.69 19.01
N PRO A 576 -10.37 19.44 19.35
CA PRO A 576 -10.41 20.54 20.34
C PRO A 576 -10.86 21.88 19.77
N MET A 577 -11.74 21.89 18.75
CA MET A 577 -12.10 23.12 18.04
C MET A 577 -12.84 24.16 18.89
N PRO A 578 -13.80 23.79 19.77
CA PRO A 578 -14.45 24.77 20.64
C PRO A 578 -13.45 25.49 21.54
N GLU A 579 -12.56 24.74 22.18
CA GLU A 579 -11.52 25.29 23.07
C GLU A 579 -10.51 26.12 22.29
N TYR A 580 -10.09 25.65 21.13
CA TYR A 580 -9.13 26.38 20.28
C TYR A 580 -9.70 27.70 19.78
N VAL A 581 -10.92 27.72 19.24
CA VAL A 581 -11.60 28.94 18.77
C VAL A 581 -11.80 29.93 19.91
N GLU A 582 -12.21 29.48 21.09
CA GLU A 582 -12.38 30.36 22.24
C GLU A 582 -11.05 30.97 22.70
N GLY A 583 -9.97 30.20 22.68
CA GLY A 583 -8.62 30.68 22.91
C GLY A 583 -8.18 31.73 21.89
N LEU A 584 -8.44 31.51 20.61
CA LEU A 584 -8.12 32.47 19.54
C LEU A 584 -8.92 33.79 19.63
N ILE A 585 -10.20 33.71 19.96
CA ILE A 585 -11.02 34.90 20.16
C ILE A 585 -10.41 35.81 21.24
N ARG A 586 -10.03 35.25 22.39
CA ARG A 586 -9.34 35.97 23.48
C ARG A 586 -7.97 36.48 23.07
N TYR A 587 -7.21 35.64 22.38
CA TYR A 587 -5.90 36.02 21.91
C TYR A 587 -5.96 37.25 20.98
N HIS A 588 -6.87 37.24 20.01
CA HIS A 588 -7.04 38.37 19.09
C HIS A 588 -7.66 39.63 19.75
N ALA A 589 -8.37 39.46 20.88
CA ALA A 589 -8.78 40.54 21.74
C ALA A 589 -7.65 41.09 22.65
N ASN A 590 -6.42 40.60 22.49
CA ASN A 590 -5.27 40.89 23.35
C ASN A 590 -5.44 40.45 24.83
N GLN A 591 -6.37 39.55 25.10
CA GLN A 591 -6.63 38.96 26.42
C GLN A 591 -5.77 37.70 26.60
N PHE A 592 -4.44 37.87 26.55
CA PHE A 592 -3.51 36.73 26.50
C PHE A 592 -3.61 35.83 27.74
N ALA A 593 -3.74 36.40 28.93
CA ALA A 593 -3.89 35.63 30.18
C ALA A 593 -5.18 34.76 30.14
N ASP A 594 -6.28 35.28 29.58
CA ASP A 594 -7.55 34.60 29.48
C ASP A 594 -7.56 33.56 28.33
N ALA A 595 -6.71 33.74 27.31
CA ALA A 595 -6.56 32.79 26.21
C ALA A 595 -5.84 31.51 26.64
N VAL A 596 -4.84 31.62 27.54
CA VAL A 596 -3.98 30.51 27.95
C VAL A 596 -4.76 29.27 28.41
N PRO A 597 -5.72 29.33 29.36
CA PRO A 597 -6.43 28.14 29.83
C PRO A 597 -7.17 27.41 28.73
N PHE A 598 -7.77 28.13 27.76
CA PHE A 598 -8.48 27.50 26.63
C PHE A 598 -7.53 26.84 25.66
N LEU A 599 -6.41 27.49 25.32
CA LEU A 599 -5.38 26.93 24.45
C LEU A 599 -4.67 25.72 25.11
N GLN A 600 -4.45 25.74 26.43
CA GLN A 600 -3.94 24.58 27.19
C GLN A 600 -4.94 23.41 27.16
N GLN A 601 -6.23 23.67 27.34
CA GLN A 601 -7.26 22.65 27.28
C GLN A 601 -7.35 22.06 25.85
N ALA A 602 -7.27 22.91 24.82
CA ALA A 602 -7.21 22.47 23.44
C ALA A 602 -5.99 21.58 23.18
N LEU A 603 -4.82 21.97 23.69
CA LEU A 603 -3.60 21.19 23.54
C LEU A 603 -3.68 19.83 24.26
N GLN A 604 -4.22 19.81 25.48
CA GLN A 604 -4.42 18.56 26.23
C GLN A 604 -5.37 17.59 25.48
N LYS A 605 -6.46 18.10 24.95
CA LYS A 605 -7.43 17.31 24.17
C LYS A 605 -6.80 16.81 22.87
N ASN A 606 -5.97 17.62 22.21
CA ASN A 606 -5.26 17.25 20.98
C ASN A 606 -4.10 16.28 21.19
N ALA A 607 -3.62 16.08 22.43
CA ALA A 607 -2.47 15.21 22.71
C ALA A 607 -2.72 13.73 22.39
N SER A 608 -3.97 13.28 22.46
CA SER A 608 -4.40 11.92 22.08
C SER A 608 -4.80 11.79 20.62
N SER A 609 -4.84 12.88 19.85
CA SER A 609 -5.23 12.90 18.45
C SER A 609 -4.06 12.52 17.54
N THR A 610 -4.31 11.68 16.55
CA THR A 610 -3.37 11.43 15.46
C THR A 610 -3.19 12.64 14.54
N ILE A 611 -4.15 13.59 14.59
CA ILE A 611 -4.13 14.83 13.82
C ILE A 611 -3.71 15.97 14.74
N GLN A 612 -2.55 16.56 14.46
CA GLN A 612 -2.09 17.72 15.18
C GLN A 612 -2.62 19.01 14.54
N ILE A 613 -3.09 19.95 15.35
CA ILE A 613 -3.60 21.25 14.85
C ILE A 613 -2.42 22.21 14.68
N PRO A 614 -2.13 22.68 13.44
CA PRO A 614 -1.09 23.67 13.20
C PRO A 614 -1.38 24.98 13.96
N GLU A 615 -0.32 25.66 14.37
CA GLU A 615 -0.35 26.94 15.07
C GLU A 615 -0.99 26.93 16.49
N LEU A 616 -1.59 25.82 16.94
CA LEU A 616 -2.15 25.75 18.31
C LEU A 616 -1.09 26.02 19.39
N ARG A 617 0.05 25.38 19.26
CA ARG A 617 1.18 25.56 20.19
C ARG A 617 1.83 26.92 20.01
N TYR A 618 1.84 27.47 18.79
CA TYR A 618 2.31 28.82 18.55
C TYR A 618 1.46 29.85 19.31
N TYR A 619 0.14 29.82 19.19
CA TYR A 619 -0.73 30.78 19.90
C TYR A 619 -0.64 30.61 21.41
N LEU A 620 -0.53 29.38 21.92
CA LEU A 620 -0.30 29.15 23.34
C LEU A 620 1.06 29.69 23.80
N GLY A 621 2.12 29.38 23.07
CA GLY A 621 3.47 29.83 23.41
C GLY A 621 3.62 31.35 23.33
N ASP A 622 3.04 32.01 22.31
CA ASP A 622 3.07 33.48 22.21
C ASP A 622 2.24 34.14 23.33
N ALA A 623 1.05 33.60 23.65
CA ALA A 623 0.22 34.08 24.74
C ALA A 623 0.97 33.98 26.12
N LEU A 624 1.64 32.88 26.36
CA LEU A 624 2.47 32.68 27.54
C LEU A 624 3.67 33.67 27.58
N ALA A 625 4.34 33.85 26.44
CA ALA A 625 5.47 34.79 26.34
C ALA A 625 5.06 36.25 26.56
N ARG A 626 3.90 36.66 26.07
CA ARG A 626 3.31 37.99 26.32
C ARG A 626 2.88 38.21 27.79
N GLY A 627 2.70 37.15 28.54
CA GLY A 627 2.46 37.16 29.97
C GLY A 627 3.74 36.95 30.80
N ASP A 628 4.93 37.15 30.22
CA ASP A 628 6.26 36.94 30.82
C ASP A 628 6.53 35.51 31.35
N ARG A 629 5.71 34.53 30.93
CA ARG A 629 5.84 33.11 31.30
C ARG A 629 6.79 32.37 30.34
N TYR A 630 8.02 32.93 30.16
CA TYR A 630 8.98 32.45 29.14
C TYR A 630 9.39 30.97 29.31
N ALA A 631 9.55 30.54 30.58
CA ALA A 631 9.91 29.16 30.85
C ALA A 631 8.88 28.11 30.43
N GLU A 632 7.61 28.51 30.40
CA GLU A 632 6.51 27.66 29.91
C GLU A 632 6.29 27.81 28.41
N ALA A 633 6.56 28.98 27.84
CA ALA A 633 6.42 29.27 26.42
C ALA A 633 7.43 28.51 25.56
N GLU A 634 8.69 28.43 26.00
CA GLU A 634 9.79 27.87 25.22
C GLU A 634 9.52 26.41 24.78
N PRO A 635 9.21 25.44 25.69
CA PRO A 635 8.97 24.06 25.27
C PRO A 635 7.79 23.93 24.34
N VAL A 636 6.75 24.75 24.49
CA VAL A 636 5.56 24.73 23.64
C VAL A 636 5.90 25.18 22.21
N LEU A 637 6.68 26.25 22.06
CA LEU A 637 7.11 26.75 20.75
C LEU A 637 8.12 25.80 20.08
N LEU A 638 9.00 25.16 20.87
CA LEU A 638 9.91 24.15 20.34
C LEU A 638 9.16 22.93 19.81
N ASP A 639 8.12 22.49 20.51
CA ASP A 639 7.26 21.41 20.05
C ASP A 639 6.51 21.76 18.75
N GLU A 640 6.04 23.02 18.59
CA GLU A 640 5.44 23.47 17.34
C GLU A 640 6.45 23.38 16.20
N VAL A 641 7.67 23.92 16.39
CA VAL A 641 8.73 23.87 15.37
C VAL A 641 9.17 22.44 15.05
N ARG A 642 9.12 21.52 16.01
CA ARG A 642 9.41 20.10 15.81
C ARG A 642 8.33 19.42 14.97
N LEU A 643 7.05 19.69 15.26
CA LEU A 643 5.91 19.11 14.57
C LEU A 643 5.62 19.77 13.20
N PHE A 644 5.89 21.08 13.12
CA PHE A 644 5.69 21.89 11.91
C PHE A 644 6.96 22.66 11.57
N PRO A 645 7.98 22.03 10.98
CA PRO A 645 9.29 22.63 10.71
C PRO A 645 9.24 23.90 9.86
N HIS A 646 8.18 24.05 9.05
CA HIS A 646 7.96 25.21 8.18
C HIS A 646 7.09 26.32 8.81
N ASP A 647 6.72 26.20 10.08
CA ASP A 647 6.01 27.29 10.77
C ASP A 647 6.95 28.45 11.08
N LEU A 648 6.86 29.49 10.26
CA LEU A 648 7.67 30.70 10.40
C LEU A 648 7.28 31.54 11.61
N ARG A 649 6.01 31.48 12.07
CA ARG A 649 5.51 32.21 13.23
C ARG A 649 6.10 31.66 14.51
N ALA A 650 6.11 30.34 14.66
CA ALA A 650 6.70 29.67 15.83
C ALA A 650 8.21 29.95 15.93
N ARG A 651 8.93 29.91 14.79
CA ARG A 651 10.35 30.28 14.76
C ARG A 651 10.58 31.75 15.11
N ALA A 652 9.76 32.66 14.60
CA ALA A 652 9.83 34.09 14.97
C ALA A 652 9.50 34.31 16.45
N GLY A 653 8.51 33.59 16.98
CA GLY A 653 8.16 33.58 18.40
C GLY A 653 9.33 33.15 19.28
N LEU A 654 10.02 32.05 18.92
CA LEU A 654 11.22 31.60 19.59
C LEU A 654 12.36 32.63 19.51
N ALA A 655 12.59 33.24 18.34
CA ALA A 655 13.61 34.27 18.19
C ALA A 655 13.35 35.48 19.12
N MET A 656 12.08 35.90 19.21
CA MET A 656 11.67 36.99 20.10
C MET A 656 11.81 36.61 21.59
N LEU A 657 11.40 35.40 21.95
CA LEU A 657 11.55 34.88 23.32
C LEU A 657 13.03 34.79 23.72
N TYR A 658 13.88 34.25 22.86
CA TYR A 658 15.31 34.18 23.14
C TYR A 658 15.95 35.59 23.30
N ARG A 659 15.51 36.54 22.47
CA ARG A 659 15.96 37.93 22.61
C ARG A 659 15.51 38.53 23.92
N ALA A 660 14.26 38.37 24.31
CA ALA A 660 13.71 38.88 25.59
C ALA A 660 14.40 38.27 26.81
N THR A 661 14.89 37.04 26.72
CA THR A 661 15.60 36.32 27.79
C THR A 661 17.13 36.47 27.72
N GLY A 662 17.67 37.35 26.86
CA GLY A 662 19.11 37.61 26.74
C GLY A 662 19.92 36.56 25.96
N ARG A 663 19.25 35.63 25.29
CA ARG A 663 19.84 34.50 24.54
C ARG A 663 20.01 34.85 23.07
N ALA A 664 20.85 35.85 22.78
CA ALA A 664 20.97 36.40 21.41
C ALA A 664 21.43 35.36 20.35
N THR A 665 22.36 34.47 20.70
CA THR A 665 22.85 33.45 19.78
C THR A 665 21.75 32.47 19.34
N GLU A 666 20.88 32.08 20.26
CA GLU A 666 19.76 31.20 19.95
C GLU A 666 18.69 31.92 19.09
N ALA A 667 18.48 33.24 19.34
CA ALA A 667 17.61 34.06 18.51
C ALA A 667 18.12 34.12 17.08
N ASP A 668 19.43 34.35 16.87
CA ASP A 668 20.04 34.38 15.53
C ASP A 668 19.90 33.01 14.83
N ARG A 669 20.11 31.90 15.54
CA ARG A 669 19.87 30.55 14.96
C ARG A 669 18.47 30.35 14.45
N GLN A 670 17.42 30.85 15.12
CA GLN A 670 16.05 30.77 14.65
C GLN A 670 15.81 31.63 13.42
N ILE A 671 16.42 32.82 13.35
CA ILE A 671 16.34 33.72 12.19
C ILE A 671 17.02 33.07 10.98
N ASP A 672 18.18 32.46 11.14
CA ASP A 672 18.86 31.72 10.05
C ASP A 672 18.07 30.48 9.63
N ALA A 673 17.37 29.85 10.58
CA ALA A 673 16.48 28.74 10.26
C ALA A 673 15.27 29.17 9.43
N ILE A 674 14.70 30.37 9.67
CA ILE A 674 13.61 30.94 8.85
C ILE A 674 14.05 31.05 7.38
N GLU A 675 15.25 31.58 7.11
CA GLU A 675 15.76 31.72 5.74
C GLU A 675 16.03 30.36 5.07
N ARG A 676 16.44 29.35 5.85
CA ARG A 676 16.68 28.00 5.33
C ARG A 676 15.39 27.25 4.95
N VAL A 677 14.35 27.36 5.80
CA VAL A 677 13.08 26.63 5.55
C VAL A 677 12.15 27.38 4.60
N ALA A 678 12.33 28.69 4.44
CA ALA A 678 11.61 29.53 3.49
C ALA A 678 12.60 30.43 2.72
N PRO A 679 13.32 29.87 1.73
CA PRO A 679 14.36 30.60 0.98
C PRO A 679 13.77 31.65 0.01
N GLY A 680 12.46 31.83 -0.03
CA GLY A 680 11.78 32.84 -0.85
C GLY A 680 11.68 34.21 -0.20
N ALA A 681 10.98 35.13 -0.88
CA ALA A 681 10.82 36.53 -0.47
C ALA A 681 10.22 36.68 0.94
N GLU A 682 9.31 35.81 1.33
CA GLU A 682 8.61 35.84 2.63
C GLU A 682 9.59 35.59 3.78
N GLY A 683 10.39 34.52 3.70
CA GLY A 683 11.37 34.16 4.74
C GLY A 683 12.45 35.24 4.88
N HIS A 684 13.00 35.75 3.76
CA HIS A 684 13.96 36.83 3.78
C HIS A 684 13.38 38.14 4.36
N ALA A 685 12.12 38.47 4.01
CA ALA A 685 11.45 39.66 4.56
C ALA A 685 11.26 39.54 6.08
N LEU A 686 10.79 38.39 6.58
CA LEU A 686 10.59 38.13 7.99
C LEU A 686 11.91 38.15 8.76
N ALA A 687 12.93 37.44 8.30
CA ALA A 687 14.26 37.41 8.90
C ALA A 687 14.89 38.80 8.94
N GLY A 688 14.80 39.56 7.83
CA GLY A 688 15.24 40.95 7.76
C GLY A 688 14.52 41.88 8.75
N LYS A 689 13.19 41.68 8.91
CA LYS A 689 12.42 42.43 9.91
C LYS A 689 12.88 42.14 11.34
N LEU A 690 13.08 40.88 11.69
CA LEU A 690 13.56 40.47 13.02
C LEU A 690 14.97 41.02 13.31
N ARG A 691 15.92 40.90 12.37
CA ARG A 691 17.25 41.45 12.50
C ARG A 691 17.26 42.97 12.71
N ARG A 692 16.41 43.70 11.96
CA ARG A 692 16.28 45.16 12.17
C ARG A 692 15.74 45.49 13.55
N MET A 693 14.68 44.82 14.00
CA MET A 693 14.05 45.02 15.29
C MET A 693 15.03 44.73 16.43
N PHE A 694 15.87 43.71 16.30
CA PHE A 694 16.89 43.36 17.35
C PHE A 694 18.10 44.29 17.36
N ARG A 695 18.39 45.03 16.29
CA ARG A 695 19.44 46.06 16.25
C ARG A 695 19.01 47.41 16.87
N SER A 696 17.71 47.66 16.92
CA SER A 696 17.14 48.89 17.46
C SER A 696 16.83 48.83 18.96
N GLN A 697 17.02 47.68 19.58
CA GLN A 697 16.96 47.43 21.02
C GLN A 697 18.39 47.21 21.58
#